data_bf2ddff1a1b275e17a41d7ed33bd2e27
#
_entry.id   bf2ddff1a1b275e17a41d7ed33bd2e27
#
_cell.length_a   1.000
_cell.length_b   1.000
_cell.length_c   1.000
_cell.angle_alpha   90.00
_cell.angle_beta   90.00
_cell.angle_gamma   90.00
#
_symmetry.space_group_name_H-M   'P 1'
#
loop_
_entity.id
_entity.type
_entity.pdbx_description
1 polymer ?
#
loop_
_entity_poly.entity_id
_entity_poly.type
_entity_poly.pdbx_seq_one_letter_code
_entity_poly.pdbx_strand_id
1 'polypeptide(L)'
;MSADLRKAITADNVEAFQAVFLQELSRPLKRIRKQLSERPLLALWSESSIELAGRERELAAALDEMADSASARGRRKNKKAREESPYEEILANWLIESNGVPGPWETIVLAEILLREGHRISAERFVETLTVLAEGMQRETLGGLFEGTESENSTSDPIRQMILTGESRWLCGLLLSPLQTAQPLQKSGSEALEKVLKDCTDSEGIVHGSLLKRLPDWLTPLARSVFWADAFEQQLWNEESQLRLDALIERTAMLVLPASEHRSGEDTPEASDPTLNHVLDLLLLNSGTEWRKRIERLLKGCQELPPEEVPRPKKFKKKKAEDDDAAAKTDSESKPAKGAKLPAEKPQAEKPKLLASWESDQSCLAVLRSSLEPDADVATLEWHSSDAQIMLAAAGVPIFSGFWNWSVRVDDVAVPAPTTWKCSCWFLDPETVFVEIEGEDSAAIKRVRQVLLAPHERFAILTDSVTCKDPNRKVQLVTSLPLTDGSVCAIDSVTREVNILVGSRSVRTFPVWMEDDRIQHTLGSYREHDGQLELSGIGRGGVTLPLALDWHPRRVDSPADWARLTVTESRRVVHEDEAAGYRIRIGDHQVLIYRSLVAGKNSRAVLGLHTWDESVYTRVPNKPGPLEPLVEVETPE
;
A
#
# COMPACT_ATOMS: atom_id res chain seq x y z
N MET A 1 30.66 8.07 29.71
CA MET A 1 30.83 6.99 30.72
C MET A 1 31.09 7.62 32.09
N SER A 2 30.26 7.31 33.08
CA SER A 2 30.34 7.86 34.42
C SER A 2 31.62 7.44 35.18
N ALA A 3 31.97 8.16 36.26
CA ALA A 3 33.11 7.80 37.10
C ALA A 3 32.89 6.46 37.82
N ASP A 4 31.64 6.19 38.22
CA ASP A 4 31.30 4.95 38.95
C ASP A 4 31.38 3.74 38.04
N LEU A 5 30.95 3.87 36.76
CA LEU A 5 31.08 2.81 35.77
C LEU A 5 32.54 2.49 35.46
N ARG A 6 33.39 3.52 35.30
CA ARG A 6 34.84 3.33 35.14
C ARG A 6 35.44 2.61 36.31
N LYS A 7 35.06 2.98 37.55
CA LYS A 7 35.55 2.36 38.78
C LYS A 7 35.16 0.87 38.84
N ALA A 8 33.92 0.52 38.48
CA ALA A 8 33.47 -0.87 38.46
C ALA A 8 34.26 -1.71 37.44
N ILE A 9 34.53 -1.17 36.25
CA ILE A 9 35.35 -1.82 35.22
C ILE A 9 36.78 -2.01 35.70
N THR A 10 37.39 -0.96 36.29
CA THR A 10 38.78 -1.03 36.79
C THR A 10 38.92 -2.02 37.93
N ALA A 11 37.90 -2.20 38.75
CA ALA A 11 37.86 -3.15 39.85
C ALA A 11 37.50 -4.58 39.44
N ASP A 12 37.23 -4.84 38.17
CA ASP A 12 36.77 -6.13 37.64
C ASP A 12 35.57 -6.70 38.43
N ASN A 13 34.65 -5.81 38.83
CA ASN A 13 33.48 -6.16 39.63
C ASN A 13 32.22 -6.15 38.74
N VAL A 14 31.83 -7.33 38.30
CA VAL A 14 30.69 -7.52 37.37
C VAL A 14 29.33 -7.12 37.96
N GLU A 15 29.11 -7.38 39.27
CA GLU A 15 27.88 -7.00 39.97
C GLU A 15 27.75 -5.48 40.09
N ALA A 16 28.86 -4.81 40.50
CA ALA A 16 28.89 -3.35 40.56
C ALA A 16 28.72 -2.73 39.17
N PHE A 17 29.32 -3.32 38.13
CA PHE A 17 29.15 -2.88 36.76
C PHE A 17 27.69 -2.96 36.33
N GLN A 18 27.03 -4.12 36.45
CA GLN A 18 25.63 -4.30 36.10
C GLN A 18 24.72 -3.30 36.83
N ALA A 19 24.90 -3.18 38.16
CA ALA A 19 24.09 -2.28 38.99
C ALA A 19 24.21 -0.82 38.53
N VAL A 20 25.42 -0.31 38.30
CA VAL A 20 25.65 1.07 37.84
C VAL A 20 25.15 1.24 36.41
N PHE A 21 25.40 0.30 35.52
CA PHE A 21 24.95 0.33 34.14
C PHE A 21 23.41 0.43 34.03
N LEU A 22 22.68 -0.44 34.74
CA LEU A 22 21.22 -0.41 34.78
C LEU A 22 20.66 0.82 35.50
N GLN A 23 21.41 1.39 36.47
CA GLN A 23 21.03 2.64 37.11
C GLN A 23 21.09 3.82 36.15
N GLU A 24 22.08 3.89 35.25
CA GLU A 24 22.19 4.91 34.21
C GLU A 24 21.02 4.80 33.20
N LEU A 25 20.52 3.59 32.92
CA LEU A 25 19.36 3.32 32.09
C LEU A 25 18.02 3.32 32.85
N SER A 26 17.99 3.70 34.14
CA SER A 26 16.79 3.53 34.98
C SER A 26 15.50 4.17 34.42
N ARG A 27 15.61 5.33 33.74
CA ARG A 27 14.46 6.00 33.15
C ARG A 27 13.86 5.21 31.95
N PRO A 28 14.65 4.90 30.90
CA PRO A 28 14.12 4.09 29.78
C PRO A 28 13.66 2.70 30.25
N LEU A 29 14.39 2.02 31.11
CA LEU A 29 14.00 0.71 31.64
C LEU A 29 12.66 0.74 32.38
N LYS A 30 12.34 1.80 33.12
CA LYS A 30 11.03 1.96 33.77
C LYS A 30 9.90 2.10 32.74
N ARG A 31 10.13 2.82 31.65
CA ARG A 31 9.15 2.97 30.56
C ARG A 31 8.92 1.66 29.82
N ILE A 32 10.01 1.00 29.43
CA ILE A 32 10.01 -0.30 28.75
C ILE A 32 9.20 -1.32 29.57
N ARG A 33 9.50 -1.47 30.86
CA ARG A 33 8.77 -2.38 31.75
C ARG A 33 7.29 -2.04 31.85
N LYS A 34 6.92 -0.75 31.91
CA LYS A 34 5.52 -0.32 31.96
C LYS A 34 4.76 -0.68 30.68
N GLN A 35 5.41 -0.56 29.52
CA GLN A 35 4.78 -0.74 28.21
C GLN A 35 4.78 -2.20 27.73
N LEU A 36 5.81 -2.98 28.13
CA LEU A 36 6.04 -4.34 27.61
C LEU A 36 5.89 -5.46 28.66
N SER A 37 5.48 -5.17 29.91
CA SER A 37 5.47 -6.17 30.99
C SER A 37 4.66 -7.44 30.69
N GLU A 38 3.63 -7.35 29.85
CA GLU A 38 2.72 -8.45 29.50
C GLU A 38 2.76 -8.82 28.02
N ARG A 39 3.69 -8.22 27.25
CA ARG A 39 3.81 -8.48 25.82
C ARG A 39 4.95 -9.45 25.52
N PRO A 40 4.87 -10.28 24.47
CA PRO A 40 6.00 -11.06 23.98
C PRO A 40 7.15 -10.14 23.58
N LEU A 41 8.33 -10.68 23.29
CA LEU A 41 9.43 -9.88 22.75
C LEU A 41 9.01 -9.27 21.41
N LEU A 42 9.29 -7.96 21.24
CA LEU A 42 9.01 -7.28 19.96
C LEU A 42 9.84 -7.86 18.81
N ALA A 43 11.01 -8.42 19.13
CA ALA A 43 11.88 -9.09 18.18
C ALA A 43 11.19 -10.29 17.50
N LEU A 44 10.25 -10.97 18.17
CA LEU A 44 9.50 -12.10 17.61
C LEU A 44 8.48 -11.68 16.54
N TRP A 45 8.14 -10.39 16.45
CA TRP A 45 7.18 -9.89 15.45
C TRP A 45 7.68 -9.99 14.00
N SER A 46 8.94 -10.29 13.78
CA SER A 46 9.50 -10.46 12.43
C SER A 46 10.01 -11.89 12.16
N GLU A 47 9.72 -12.83 13.07
CA GLU A 47 10.22 -14.19 12.95
C GLU A 47 9.67 -14.91 11.73
N SER A 48 8.36 -14.78 11.48
CA SER A 48 7.68 -15.41 10.32
C SER A 48 8.07 -14.79 8.97
N SER A 49 8.57 -13.56 8.97
CA SER A 49 8.85 -12.78 7.77
C SER A 49 10.32 -12.80 7.35
N ILE A 50 11.22 -13.27 8.22
CA ILE A 50 12.65 -13.40 7.97
C ILE A 50 12.97 -14.88 7.87
N GLU A 51 13.65 -15.29 6.81
CA GLU A 51 14.22 -16.65 6.77
C GLU A 51 15.29 -16.79 7.86
N LEU A 52 14.86 -17.27 9.02
CA LEU A 52 15.75 -17.62 10.12
C LEU A 52 16.55 -18.86 9.72
N ALA A 53 17.87 -18.80 9.80
CA ALA A 53 18.75 -19.90 9.46
C ALA A 53 19.52 -20.41 10.69
N GLY A 54 19.72 -21.72 10.76
CA GLY A 54 20.59 -22.34 11.78
C GLY A 54 20.23 -21.90 13.20
N ARG A 55 21.16 -21.22 13.86
CA ARG A 55 21.08 -20.80 15.25
C ARG A 55 19.96 -19.80 15.57
N GLU A 56 19.60 -18.92 14.62
CA GLU A 56 18.47 -17.99 14.77
C GLU A 56 17.17 -18.78 14.99
N ARG A 57 16.98 -19.88 14.21
CA ARG A 57 15.81 -20.76 14.35
C ARG A 57 15.78 -21.51 15.67
N GLU A 58 16.95 -21.94 16.16
CA GLU A 58 17.06 -22.60 17.47
C GLU A 58 16.72 -21.63 18.61
N LEU A 59 17.19 -20.39 18.52
CA LEU A 59 16.85 -19.36 19.49
C LEU A 59 15.34 -19.02 19.47
N ALA A 60 14.75 -18.90 18.29
CA ALA A 60 13.32 -18.66 18.13
C ALA A 60 12.49 -19.79 18.77
N ALA A 61 12.80 -21.06 18.44
CA ALA A 61 12.14 -22.21 19.01
C ALA A 61 12.24 -22.28 20.55
N ALA A 62 13.41 -21.93 21.13
CA ALA A 62 13.58 -21.88 22.57
C ALA A 62 12.73 -20.78 23.24
N LEU A 63 12.57 -19.64 22.57
CA LEU A 63 11.72 -18.55 23.04
C LEU A 63 10.22 -18.92 22.99
N ASP A 64 9.78 -19.61 21.95
CA ASP A 64 8.40 -20.10 21.81
C ASP A 64 8.06 -21.14 22.87
N GLU A 65 8.94 -22.13 23.07
CA GLU A 65 8.76 -23.14 24.13
C GLU A 65 8.65 -22.50 25.52
N MET A 66 9.45 -21.46 25.76
CA MET A 66 9.36 -20.70 27.00
C MET A 66 8.04 -19.96 27.14
N ALA A 67 7.53 -19.34 26.08
CA ALA A 67 6.26 -18.62 26.08
C ALA A 67 5.09 -19.56 26.36
N ASP A 68 5.06 -20.72 25.73
CA ASP A 68 4.06 -21.77 25.95
C ASP A 68 4.09 -22.32 27.38
N SER A 69 5.29 -22.55 27.92
CA SER A 69 5.50 -22.99 29.30
C SER A 69 5.01 -21.97 30.31
N ALA A 70 5.17 -20.67 30.03
CA ALA A 70 4.70 -19.57 30.87
C ALA A 70 3.17 -19.48 30.88
N SER A 71 2.54 -19.65 29.73
CA SER A 71 1.08 -19.66 29.58
C SER A 71 0.44 -20.85 30.32
N ALA A 72 1.04 -22.03 30.26
CA ALA A 72 0.59 -23.23 30.98
C ALA A 72 0.78 -23.12 32.51
N ARG A 73 1.80 -22.41 32.98
CA ARG A 73 2.11 -22.23 34.40
C ARG A 73 1.32 -21.11 35.09
N GLY A 74 0.59 -20.30 34.34
CA GLY A 74 -0.11 -19.07 34.82
C GLY A 74 -1.16 -19.26 35.91
N ARG A 75 -1.35 -20.47 36.49
CA ARG A 75 -2.29 -20.77 37.58
C ARG A 75 -1.67 -21.18 38.91
N ARG A 76 -0.35 -21.33 39.02
CA ARG A 76 0.30 -21.65 40.30
C ARG A 76 1.26 -20.52 40.72
N LYS A 77 0.77 -19.67 41.65
CA LYS A 77 1.56 -18.61 42.34
C LYS A 77 2.62 -19.24 43.24
N ASN A 78 3.79 -19.56 42.73
CA ASN A 78 4.96 -19.87 43.55
C ASN A 78 5.83 -18.60 43.70
N LYS A 79 5.87 -18.04 44.90
CA LYS A 79 6.55 -16.77 45.24
C LYS A 79 8.05 -16.80 44.99
N LYS A 80 8.69 -18.01 45.05
CA LYS A 80 10.15 -18.20 44.85
C LYS A 80 10.58 -18.18 43.37
N ALA A 81 9.71 -18.50 42.41
CA ALA A 81 10.03 -18.49 40.98
C ALA A 81 10.02 -17.08 40.36
N ARG A 82 9.96 -16.02 41.18
CA ARG A 82 9.97 -14.62 40.76
C ARG A 82 11.34 -13.92 40.79
N GLU A 83 12.37 -14.57 41.30
CA GLU A 83 13.67 -13.92 41.53
C GLU A 83 14.60 -14.03 40.32
N GLU A 84 14.55 -15.08 39.54
CA GLU A 84 15.39 -15.28 38.34
C GLU A 84 14.64 -15.00 37.05
N SER A 85 15.35 -14.53 36.04
CA SER A 85 14.79 -14.28 34.70
C SER A 85 14.52 -15.61 33.99
N PRO A 86 13.39 -15.77 33.30
CA PRO A 86 13.15 -16.96 32.48
C PRO A 86 14.13 -17.07 31.30
N TYR A 87 14.84 -16.01 30.96
CA TYR A 87 15.80 -15.97 29.87
C TYR A 87 17.24 -16.37 30.30
N GLU A 88 17.50 -16.62 31.57
CA GLU A 88 18.84 -16.95 32.06
C GLU A 88 19.43 -18.20 31.38
N GLU A 89 18.62 -19.26 31.29
CA GLU A 89 18.98 -20.52 30.66
C GLU A 89 19.14 -20.38 29.13
N ILE A 90 18.24 -19.64 28.49
CA ILE A 90 18.30 -19.37 27.04
C ILE A 90 19.59 -18.64 26.68
N LEU A 91 19.93 -17.60 27.42
CA LEU A 91 21.20 -16.86 27.24
C LEU A 91 22.42 -17.75 27.50
N ALA A 92 22.37 -18.64 28.52
CA ALA A 92 23.44 -19.58 28.79
C ALA A 92 23.71 -20.51 27.63
N ASN A 93 22.66 -21.16 27.12
CA ASN A 93 22.75 -22.08 26.00
C ASN A 93 23.21 -21.36 24.72
N TRP A 94 22.63 -20.20 24.44
CA TRP A 94 23.03 -19.42 23.28
C TRP A 94 24.52 -19.02 23.30
N LEU A 95 25.04 -18.59 24.45
CA LEU A 95 26.46 -18.20 24.60
C LEU A 95 27.42 -19.38 24.44
N ILE A 96 27.03 -20.58 24.86
CA ILE A 96 27.83 -21.79 24.67
C ILE A 96 27.92 -22.19 23.21
N GLU A 97 26.79 -22.13 22.50
CA GLU A 97 26.66 -22.54 21.11
C GLU A 97 27.16 -21.47 20.12
N SER A 98 27.18 -20.21 20.56
CA SER A 98 27.62 -19.11 19.70
C SER A 98 29.14 -19.02 19.69
N ASN A 99 29.77 -19.00 18.54
CA ASN A 99 31.16 -18.60 18.35
C ASN A 99 31.37 -17.11 18.59
N GLY A 100 30.52 -16.45 19.38
CA GLY A 100 30.64 -15.09 19.84
C GLY A 100 30.20 -13.97 18.87
N VAL A 101 29.58 -14.29 17.72
CA VAL A 101 29.08 -13.25 16.80
C VAL A 101 27.59 -13.46 16.59
N PRO A 102 26.73 -12.58 17.13
CA PRO A 102 25.28 -12.64 16.91
C PRO A 102 24.92 -12.21 15.48
N GLY A 103 23.95 -12.87 14.88
CA GLY A 103 23.31 -12.39 13.67
C GLY A 103 22.46 -11.13 13.94
N PRO A 104 21.97 -10.46 12.88
CA PRO A 104 21.21 -9.21 13.04
C PRO A 104 19.95 -9.37 13.89
N TRP A 105 19.18 -10.42 13.67
CA TRP A 105 17.97 -10.71 14.43
C TRP A 105 18.29 -11.14 15.86
N GLU A 106 19.29 -12.01 16.06
CA GLU A 106 19.78 -12.38 17.39
C GLU A 106 20.21 -11.15 18.21
N THR A 107 20.87 -10.19 17.55
CA THR A 107 21.29 -8.93 18.17
C THR A 107 20.10 -8.17 18.76
N ILE A 108 18.99 -8.09 18.04
CA ILE A 108 17.76 -7.44 18.51
C ILE A 108 17.15 -8.20 19.68
N VAL A 109 17.06 -9.52 19.58
CA VAL A 109 16.54 -10.40 20.65
C VAL A 109 17.35 -10.22 21.94
N LEU A 110 18.67 -10.35 21.85
CA LEU A 110 19.57 -10.24 23.02
C LEU A 110 19.52 -8.85 23.65
N ALA A 111 19.54 -7.79 22.82
CA ALA A 111 19.45 -6.42 23.31
C ALA A 111 18.11 -6.16 24.02
N GLU A 112 17.00 -6.64 23.46
CA GLU A 112 15.68 -6.52 24.07
C GLU A 112 15.59 -7.28 25.39
N ILE A 113 16.13 -8.51 25.48
CA ILE A 113 16.18 -9.28 26.72
C ILE A 113 16.95 -8.52 27.80
N LEU A 114 18.14 -7.96 27.48
CA LEU A 114 18.91 -7.17 28.44
C LEU A 114 18.17 -5.91 28.89
N LEU A 115 17.45 -5.23 28.02
CA LEU A 115 16.68 -4.05 28.37
C LEU A 115 15.45 -4.38 29.25
N ARG A 116 14.79 -5.51 29.01
CA ARG A 116 13.59 -5.89 29.76
C ARG A 116 13.92 -6.54 31.10
N GLU A 117 14.82 -7.51 31.06
CA GLU A 117 15.07 -8.44 32.16
C GLU A 117 16.45 -8.34 32.77
N GLY A 118 17.33 -7.44 32.31
CA GLY A 118 18.73 -7.33 32.75
C GLY A 118 18.93 -7.19 34.26
N HIS A 119 17.92 -6.74 35.00
CA HIS A 119 17.97 -6.66 36.47
C HIS A 119 17.66 -8.01 37.16
N ARG A 120 17.24 -9.03 36.43
CA ARG A 120 16.90 -10.37 36.91
C ARG A 120 17.85 -11.43 36.36
N ILE A 121 18.74 -11.03 35.45
CA ILE A 121 19.79 -11.85 34.87
C ILE A 121 21.01 -11.76 35.78
N SER A 122 21.76 -12.87 35.93
CA SER A 122 23.02 -12.85 36.73
C SER A 122 24.00 -11.85 36.15
N ALA A 123 24.84 -11.24 37.03
CA ALA A 123 25.77 -10.21 36.59
C ALA A 123 26.79 -10.74 35.57
N GLU A 124 27.26 -11.95 35.76
CA GLU A 124 28.17 -12.63 34.83
C GLU A 124 27.52 -12.77 33.44
N ARG A 125 26.30 -13.32 33.37
CA ARG A 125 25.58 -13.54 32.13
C ARG A 125 25.22 -12.22 31.43
N PHE A 126 24.84 -11.21 32.21
CA PHE A 126 24.58 -9.86 31.70
C PHE A 126 25.82 -9.27 31.01
N VAL A 127 26.99 -9.35 31.68
CA VAL A 127 28.24 -8.78 31.13
C VAL A 127 28.73 -9.59 29.93
N GLU A 128 28.64 -10.92 29.95
CA GLU A 128 28.99 -11.78 28.82
C GLU A 128 28.14 -11.43 27.58
N THR A 129 26.82 -11.37 27.75
CA THR A 129 25.91 -11.04 26.64
C THR A 129 26.14 -9.63 26.09
N LEU A 130 26.32 -8.65 27.00
CA LEU A 130 26.63 -7.26 26.64
C LEU A 130 27.94 -7.15 25.87
N THR A 131 28.96 -7.92 26.26
CA THR A 131 30.29 -7.95 25.61
C THR A 131 30.16 -8.50 24.19
N VAL A 132 29.44 -9.60 24.01
CA VAL A 132 29.20 -10.21 22.70
C VAL A 132 28.47 -9.24 21.75
N LEU A 133 27.46 -8.52 22.26
CA LEU A 133 26.78 -7.49 21.48
C LEU A 133 27.71 -6.34 21.07
N ALA A 134 28.54 -5.86 22.02
CA ALA A 134 29.48 -4.77 21.73
C ALA A 134 30.57 -5.17 20.74
N GLU A 135 31.11 -6.38 20.84
CA GLU A 135 32.11 -6.93 19.90
C GLU A 135 31.49 -7.17 18.52
N GLY A 136 30.27 -7.73 18.44
CA GLY A 136 29.55 -7.91 17.19
C GLY A 136 29.40 -6.59 16.42
N MET A 137 28.97 -5.54 17.11
CA MET A 137 28.83 -4.20 16.52
C MET A 137 30.14 -3.58 16.06
N GLN A 138 31.26 -3.83 16.76
CA GLN A 138 32.56 -3.34 16.35
C GLN A 138 33.09 -4.04 15.10
N ARG A 139 32.89 -5.35 14.95
CA ARG A 139 33.32 -6.13 13.80
C ARG A 139 32.56 -5.71 12.54
N GLU A 140 31.26 -5.49 12.63
CA GLU A 140 30.46 -4.97 11.51
C GLU A 140 30.93 -3.57 11.05
N THR A 141 31.34 -2.71 11.98
CA THR A 141 31.80 -1.35 11.67
C THR A 141 33.15 -1.37 10.93
N LEU A 142 34.00 -2.38 11.15
CA LEU A 142 35.31 -2.54 10.53
C LEU A 142 35.29 -3.19 9.12
N GLY A 143 34.11 -3.49 8.59
CA GLY A 143 33.93 -3.78 7.16
C GLY A 143 34.45 -5.12 6.70
N GLY A 144 34.36 -6.18 7.49
CA GLY A 144 34.96 -7.39 7.02
C GLY A 144 34.55 -8.69 7.67
N LEU A 145 33.30 -9.16 7.57
CA LEU A 145 33.02 -10.53 8.03
C LEU A 145 31.77 -11.23 7.45
N PHE A 146 31.16 -10.69 6.41
CA PHE A 146 30.12 -11.44 5.68
C PHE A 146 30.57 -11.91 4.28
N GLU A 147 31.89 -11.91 3.99
CA GLU A 147 32.42 -12.44 2.71
C GLU A 147 32.43 -13.98 2.62
N GLY A 148 31.94 -14.71 3.61
CA GLY A 148 32.15 -16.17 3.71
C GLY A 148 30.94 -17.09 3.49
N THR A 149 29.71 -16.59 3.41
CA THR A 149 28.51 -17.46 3.30
C THR A 149 27.42 -16.88 2.39
N GLU A 150 27.74 -15.93 1.54
CA GLU A 150 26.75 -15.43 0.58
C GLU A 150 26.57 -16.42 -0.56
N SER A 151 25.51 -17.19 -0.49
CA SER A 151 24.83 -17.65 -1.71
C SER A 151 24.45 -16.39 -2.49
N GLU A 152 24.88 -16.30 -3.74
CA GLU A 152 24.69 -15.13 -4.64
C GLU A 152 23.23 -14.66 -4.78
N ASN A 153 22.27 -15.35 -4.16
CA ASN A 153 20.83 -15.05 -4.15
C ASN A 153 20.30 -14.38 -2.86
N SER A 154 21.13 -14.15 -1.82
CA SER A 154 20.65 -13.61 -0.52
C SER A 154 20.84 -12.09 -0.35
N THR A 155 21.34 -11.39 -1.35
CA THR A 155 21.85 -10.01 -1.23
C THR A 155 20.80 -8.90 -1.24
N SER A 156 19.51 -9.18 -1.30
CA SER A 156 18.55 -8.08 -1.54
C SER A 156 17.25 -8.06 -0.76
N ASP A 157 17.10 -8.78 0.34
CA ASP A 157 15.89 -8.59 1.16
C ASP A 157 15.97 -7.24 1.90
N PRO A 158 15.18 -6.23 1.52
CA PRO A 158 15.23 -4.89 2.13
C PRO A 158 14.92 -4.92 3.63
N ILE A 159 14.13 -5.88 4.11
CA ILE A 159 13.78 -6.04 5.52
C ILE A 159 15.01 -6.50 6.30
N ARG A 160 15.68 -7.56 5.82
CA ARG A 160 16.91 -8.06 6.47
C ARG A 160 18.02 -7.01 6.48
N GLN A 161 18.16 -6.28 5.38
CA GLN A 161 19.11 -5.16 5.28
C GLN A 161 18.78 -4.04 6.27
N MET A 162 17.52 -3.69 6.43
CA MET A 162 17.08 -2.68 7.39
C MET A 162 17.34 -3.11 8.83
N ILE A 163 17.12 -4.38 9.17
CA ILE A 163 17.44 -4.92 10.50
C ILE A 163 18.96 -4.87 10.73
N LEU A 164 19.75 -5.35 9.77
CA LEU A 164 21.21 -5.42 9.89
C LEU A 164 21.86 -4.05 10.05
N THR A 165 21.57 -3.11 9.16
CA THR A 165 22.29 -1.84 9.09
C THR A 165 21.66 -0.74 9.93
N GLY A 166 20.36 -0.81 10.20
CA GLY A 166 19.57 0.21 10.86
C GLY A 166 19.19 -0.18 12.29
N GLU A 167 18.21 -1.07 12.43
CA GLU A 167 17.58 -1.37 13.71
C GLU A 167 18.56 -1.93 14.75
N SER A 168 19.39 -2.92 14.39
CA SER A 168 20.35 -3.54 15.32
C SER A 168 21.37 -2.53 15.84
N ARG A 169 21.89 -1.66 14.98
CA ARG A 169 22.81 -0.59 15.35
C ARG A 169 22.15 0.46 16.24
N TRP A 170 20.91 0.85 15.88
CA TRP A 170 20.14 1.80 16.66
C TRP A 170 19.87 1.27 18.07
N LEU A 171 19.32 0.06 18.19
CA LEU A 171 19.00 -0.56 19.48
C LEU A 171 20.23 -0.81 20.33
N CYS A 172 21.31 -1.37 19.75
CA CYS A 172 22.57 -1.53 20.47
C CYS A 172 23.19 -0.20 20.90
N GLY A 173 23.10 0.82 20.05
CA GLY A 173 23.54 2.17 20.39
C GLY A 173 22.76 2.77 21.57
N LEU A 174 21.46 2.50 21.67
CA LEU A 174 20.63 2.91 22.82
C LEU A 174 20.99 2.11 24.08
N LEU A 175 21.09 0.77 23.98
CA LEU A 175 21.49 -0.10 25.08
C LEU A 175 22.87 0.31 25.64
N LEU A 176 23.85 0.51 24.75
CA LEU A 176 25.21 0.85 25.11
C LEU A 176 25.41 2.35 25.44
N SER A 177 24.35 3.16 25.53
CA SER A 177 24.43 4.60 25.76
C SER A 177 25.21 5.02 27.01
N PRO A 178 25.31 4.22 28.10
CA PRO A 178 26.23 4.51 29.19
C PRO A 178 27.71 4.46 28.80
N LEU A 179 28.06 3.81 27.69
CA LEU A 179 29.41 3.69 27.16
C LEU A 179 29.72 4.80 26.14
N GLN A 180 30.97 5.22 26.01
CA GLN A 180 31.37 6.30 25.10
C GLN A 180 31.25 5.93 23.62
N THR A 181 31.22 4.65 23.27
CA THR A 181 31.20 4.11 21.91
C THR A 181 29.81 4.05 21.31
N ALA A 182 28.76 4.41 22.04
CA ALA A 182 27.36 4.25 21.61
C ALA A 182 26.88 5.28 20.56
N GLN A 183 27.39 6.52 20.63
CA GLN A 183 26.92 7.59 19.73
C GLN A 183 27.13 7.28 18.23
N PRO A 184 28.29 6.76 17.78
CA PRO A 184 28.45 6.39 16.37
C PRO A 184 27.46 5.32 15.90
N LEU A 185 27.12 4.34 16.76
CA LEU A 185 26.14 3.31 16.46
C LEU A 185 24.74 3.90 16.31
N GLN A 186 24.30 4.74 17.24
CA GLN A 186 23.02 5.42 17.16
C GLN A 186 22.91 6.23 15.86
N LYS A 187 23.93 7.01 15.54
CA LYS A 187 23.98 7.84 14.34
C LYS A 187 23.90 6.98 13.07
N SER A 188 24.76 5.96 12.96
CA SER A 188 24.76 5.09 11.77
C SER A 188 23.48 4.29 11.62
N GLY A 189 22.87 3.85 12.72
CA GLY A 189 21.57 3.16 12.72
C GLY A 189 20.44 4.07 12.25
N SER A 190 20.32 5.28 12.80
CA SER A 190 19.29 6.24 12.38
C SER A 190 19.44 6.66 10.92
N GLU A 191 20.67 6.96 10.46
CA GLU A 191 20.95 7.31 9.06
C GLU A 191 20.58 6.16 8.11
N ALA A 192 20.85 4.91 8.47
CA ALA A 192 20.47 3.75 7.67
C ALA A 192 18.94 3.57 7.60
N LEU A 193 18.23 3.73 8.71
CA LEU A 193 16.77 3.68 8.75
C LEU A 193 16.14 4.82 7.94
N GLU A 194 16.68 6.05 8.05
CA GLU A 194 16.23 7.17 7.21
C GLU A 194 16.43 6.90 5.72
N LYS A 195 17.57 6.33 5.35
CA LYS A 195 17.85 5.97 3.96
C LYS A 195 16.83 4.96 3.45
N VAL A 196 16.59 3.87 4.19
CA VAL A 196 15.60 2.85 3.79
C VAL A 196 14.21 3.46 3.66
N LEU A 197 13.80 4.32 4.60
CA LEU A 197 12.52 5.02 4.51
C LEU A 197 12.43 5.85 3.22
N LYS A 198 13.49 6.57 2.86
CA LYS A 198 13.55 7.39 1.64
C LYS A 198 13.60 6.56 0.36
N ASP A 199 14.34 5.46 0.36
CA ASP A 199 14.50 4.59 -0.82
C ASP A 199 13.23 3.76 -1.11
N CYS A 200 12.45 3.44 -0.08
CA CYS A 200 11.26 2.59 -0.18
C CYS A 200 9.93 3.37 -0.23
N THR A 201 9.96 4.69 -0.13
CA THR A 201 8.77 5.54 -0.22
C THR A 201 9.04 6.76 -1.10
N ASP A 202 8.00 7.30 -1.71
CA ASP A 202 8.09 8.59 -2.38
C ASP A 202 8.03 9.78 -1.40
N SER A 203 8.01 11.00 -1.94
CA SER A 203 7.93 12.24 -1.13
C SER A 203 6.61 12.39 -0.36
N GLU A 204 5.55 11.73 -0.79
CA GLU A 204 4.23 11.74 -0.14
C GLU A 204 4.01 10.57 0.82
N GLY A 205 5.05 9.78 1.09
CA GLY A 205 5.00 8.63 1.98
C GLY A 205 4.33 7.40 1.36
N ILE A 206 4.16 7.36 0.04
CA ILE A 206 3.60 6.19 -0.65
C ILE A 206 4.69 5.13 -0.73
N VAL A 207 4.40 3.94 -0.18
CA VAL A 207 5.33 2.81 -0.20
C VAL A 207 5.48 2.24 -1.60
N HIS A 208 6.69 1.79 -1.95
CA HIS A 208 6.95 1.12 -3.22
C HIS A 208 6.10 -0.15 -3.36
N GLY A 209 5.48 -0.36 -4.52
CA GLY A 209 4.53 -1.44 -4.79
C GLY A 209 5.06 -2.83 -4.46
N SER A 210 6.35 -3.10 -4.72
CA SER A 210 6.99 -4.38 -4.39
C SER A 210 6.90 -4.79 -2.91
N LEU A 211 6.65 -3.84 -2.03
CA LEU A 211 6.56 -4.08 -0.59
C LEU A 211 5.14 -4.35 -0.09
N LEU A 212 4.11 -4.16 -0.92
CA LEU A 212 2.71 -4.27 -0.48
C LEU A 212 2.37 -5.60 0.19
N LYS A 213 2.84 -6.72 -0.37
CA LYS A 213 2.59 -8.06 0.19
C LYS A 213 3.31 -8.31 1.52
N ARG A 214 4.40 -7.60 1.76
CA ARG A 214 5.25 -7.72 2.96
C ARG A 214 5.23 -6.43 3.79
N LEU A 215 4.21 -5.60 3.61
CA LEU A 215 4.13 -4.29 4.26
C LEU A 215 4.17 -4.37 5.79
N PRO A 216 3.46 -5.29 6.47
CA PRO A 216 3.57 -5.45 7.92
C PRO A 216 5.01 -5.77 8.35
N ASP A 217 5.66 -6.67 7.63
CA ASP A 217 7.03 -7.12 7.91
C ASP A 217 8.03 -5.98 7.75
N TRP A 218 7.88 -5.20 6.67
CA TRP A 218 8.75 -4.06 6.39
C TRP A 218 8.56 -2.91 7.40
N LEU A 219 7.33 -2.67 7.86
CA LEU A 219 7.04 -1.66 8.87
C LEU A 219 7.49 -2.05 10.29
N THR A 220 7.59 -3.34 10.58
CA THR A 220 7.90 -3.84 11.92
C THR A 220 9.24 -3.34 12.47
N PRO A 221 10.38 -3.40 11.75
CA PRO A 221 11.66 -2.85 12.22
C PRO A 221 11.59 -1.33 12.47
N LEU A 222 10.85 -0.59 11.63
CA LEU A 222 10.62 0.85 11.84
C LEU A 222 9.83 1.09 13.11
N ALA A 223 8.75 0.33 13.33
CA ALA A 223 7.89 0.44 14.50
C ALA A 223 8.65 0.14 15.80
N ARG A 224 9.49 -0.91 15.82
CA ARG A 224 10.35 -1.22 16.94
C ARG A 224 11.35 -0.10 17.20
N SER A 225 11.98 0.42 16.15
CA SER A 225 12.96 1.52 16.26
C SER A 225 12.32 2.80 16.82
N VAL A 226 11.08 3.13 16.40
CA VAL A 226 10.29 4.24 16.96
C VAL A 226 9.96 4.00 18.42
N PHE A 227 9.56 2.78 18.80
CA PHE A 227 9.30 2.41 20.19
C PHE A 227 10.53 2.61 21.08
N TRP A 228 11.70 2.15 20.64
CA TRP A 228 12.95 2.31 21.38
C TRP A 228 13.35 3.79 21.49
N ALA A 229 13.14 4.58 20.42
CA ALA A 229 13.36 6.02 20.43
C ALA A 229 12.50 6.72 21.50
N ASP A 230 11.20 6.42 21.56
CA ASP A 230 10.29 6.96 22.58
C ASP A 230 10.70 6.55 24.00
N ALA A 231 11.02 5.26 24.19
CA ALA A 231 11.43 4.75 25.51
C ALA A 231 12.69 5.45 26.05
N PHE A 232 13.64 5.76 25.18
CA PHE A 232 14.91 6.43 25.52
C PHE A 232 14.86 7.97 25.42
N GLU A 233 13.72 8.56 25.02
CA GLU A 233 13.60 10.01 24.76
C GLU A 233 14.65 10.51 23.74
N GLN A 234 14.95 9.69 22.73
CA GLN A 234 15.88 10.01 21.67
C GLN A 234 15.14 10.31 20.36
N GLN A 235 15.66 11.26 19.60
CA GLN A 235 15.14 11.56 18.27
C GLN A 235 15.72 10.57 17.27
N LEU A 236 14.85 9.78 16.62
CA LEU A 236 15.24 8.82 15.58
C LEU A 236 15.34 9.48 14.20
N TRP A 237 14.40 10.37 13.87
CA TRP A 237 14.26 11.00 12.56
C TRP A 237 14.58 12.49 12.61
N ASN A 238 15.09 13.04 11.53
CA ASN A 238 15.01 14.48 11.30
C ASN A 238 13.55 14.89 10.98
N GLU A 239 13.24 16.18 10.89
CA GLU A 239 11.89 16.69 10.69
C GLU A 239 11.29 16.22 9.35
N GLU A 240 12.08 16.20 8.27
CA GLU A 240 11.66 15.73 6.94
C GLU A 240 11.28 14.25 6.97
N SER A 241 12.13 13.39 7.57
CA SER A 241 11.89 11.95 7.66
C SER A 241 10.71 11.63 8.59
N GLN A 242 10.49 12.43 9.65
CA GLN A 242 9.30 12.30 10.49
C GLN A 242 8.02 12.61 9.72
N LEU A 243 7.99 13.69 8.93
CA LEU A 243 6.84 14.03 8.09
C LEU A 243 6.56 12.93 7.05
N ARG A 244 7.60 12.37 6.46
CA ARG A 244 7.49 11.24 5.52
C ARG A 244 6.94 9.99 6.19
N LEU A 245 7.40 9.68 7.39
CA LEU A 245 6.87 8.57 8.19
C LEU A 245 5.40 8.78 8.57
N ASP A 246 5.02 9.98 8.99
CA ASP A 246 3.64 10.32 9.31
C ASP A 246 2.73 10.14 8.08
N ALA A 247 3.18 10.58 6.90
CA ALA A 247 2.48 10.36 5.64
C ALA A 247 2.38 8.87 5.28
N LEU A 248 3.47 8.10 5.43
CA LEU A 248 3.49 6.65 5.22
C LEU A 248 2.46 5.94 6.10
N ILE A 249 2.40 6.28 7.39
CA ILE A 249 1.43 5.69 8.33
C ILE A 249 0.00 6.00 7.87
N GLU A 250 -0.27 7.22 7.42
CA GLU A 250 -1.59 7.60 6.91
C GLU A 250 -1.96 6.81 5.65
N ARG A 251 -1.07 6.75 4.66
CA ARG A 251 -1.30 5.97 3.43
C ARG A 251 -1.47 4.49 3.72
N THR A 252 -0.67 3.93 4.63
CA THR A 252 -0.81 2.54 5.06
C THR A 252 -2.16 2.28 5.74
N ALA A 253 -2.58 3.16 6.64
CA ALA A 253 -3.89 3.03 7.29
C ALA A 253 -5.05 3.04 6.29
N MET A 254 -4.91 3.76 5.18
CA MET A 254 -5.89 3.76 4.09
C MET A 254 -5.87 2.48 3.25
N LEU A 255 -4.73 1.79 3.15
CA LEU A 255 -4.62 0.49 2.46
C LEU A 255 -5.27 -0.63 3.27
N VAL A 256 -5.28 -0.52 4.60
CA VAL A 256 -5.92 -1.51 5.46
C VAL A 256 -7.42 -1.43 5.26
N LEU A 257 -7.99 -2.39 4.57
CA LEU A 257 -9.43 -2.61 4.61
C LEU A 257 -9.76 -3.04 6.04
N PRO A 258 -10.68 -2.36 6.75
CA PRO A 258 -11.19 -2.89 8.01
C PRO A 258 -11.64 -4.32 7.71
N ALA A 259 -11.09 -5.28 8.45
CA ALA A 259 -11.49 -6.68 8.31
C ALA A 259 -13.00 -6.74 8.52
N SER A 260 -13.75 -7.03 7.45
CA SER A 260 -15.16 -7.36 7.61
C SER A 260 -15.22 -8.51 8.61
N GLU A 261 -16.09 -8.43 9.59
CA GLU A 261 -16.32 -9.48 10.61
C GLU A 261 -16.66 -10.87 10.01
N HIS A 262 -16.61 -11.01 8.70
CA HIS A 262 -16.92 -12.22 7.93
C HIS A 262 -15.69 -13.09 7.59
N ARG A 263 -14.50 -12.82 8.12
CA ARG A 263 -13.44 -13.83 8.17
C ARG A 263 -13.63 -14.80 9.34
N SER A 264 -14.84 -15.38 9.45
CA SER A 264 -15.10 -16.56 10.26
C SER A 264 -14.85 -17.84 9.44
N GLY A 265 -13.64 -18.00 8.94
CA GLY A 265 -13.12 -19.27 8.45
C GLY A 265 -12.03 -19.72 9.43
N GLU A 266 -11.96 -21.00 9.72
CA GLU A 266 -11.13 -21.64 10.73
C GLU A 266 -9.61 -21.53 10.56
N ASP A 267 -9.11 -20.67 9.66
CA ASP A 267 -7.70 -20.30 9.53
C ASP A 267 -7.45 -18.92 10.13
N THR A 268 -7.62 -18.80 11.46
CA THR A 268 -7.03 -17.68 12.19
C THR A 268 -5.53 -17.87 12.18
N PRO A 269 -4.72 -16.92 11.66
CA PRO A 269 -3.28 -16.96 11.86
C PRO A 269 -3.02 -17.02 13.37
N GLU A 270 -2.16 -17.97 13.75
CA GLU A 270 -1.76 -18.14 15.16
C GLU A 270 -1.35 -16.81 15.79
N ALA A 271 -1.60 -16.69 17.07
CA ALA A 271 -1.52 -15.46 17.89
C ALA A 271 -0.12 -14.78 17.94
N SER A 272 0.83 -15.21 17.14
CA SER A 272 2.22 -14.71 17.07
C SER A 272 2.43 -13.61 16.02
N ASP A 273 1.52 -13.46 15.05
CA ASP A 273 1.73 -12.49 13.97
C ASP A 273 1.17 -11.10 14.37
N PRO A 274 2.01 -10.05 14.44
CA PRO A 274 1.52 -8.73 14.78
C PRO A 274 0.55 -8.29 13.70
N THR A 275 -0.69 -8.03 14.06
CA THR A 275 -1.61 -7.40 13.11
C THR A 275 -1.00 -6.06 12.69
N LEU A 276 -1.16 -5.68 11.42
CA LEU A 276 -0.69 -4.38 10.91
C LEU A 276 -1.15 -3.22 11.82
N ASN A 277 -2.30 -3.34 12.45
CA ASN A 277 -2.79 -2.38 13.45
C ASN A 277 -1.83 -2.20 14.63
N HIS A 278 -1.26 -3.28 15.19
CA HIS A 278 -0.30 -3.16 16.28
C HIS A 278 1.01 -2.47 15.85
N VAL A 279 1.46 -2.74 14.64
CA VAL A 279 2.63 -2.08 14.05
C VAL A 279 2.38 -0.60 13.88
N LEU A 280 1.21 -0.22 13.34
CA LEU A 280 0.80 1.18 13.20
C LEU A 280 0.66 1.88 14.55
N ASP A 281 0.13 1.21 15.57
CA ASP A 281 0.04 1.76 16.94
C ASP A 281 1.42 2.13 17.51
N LEU A 282 2.45 1.32 17.25
CA LEU A 282 3.82 1.64 17.67
C LEU A 282 4.42 2.79 16.87
N LEU A 283 4.22 2.83 15.57
CA LEU A 283 4.70 3.91 14.71
C LEU A 283 4.12 5.27 15.13
N LEU A 284 2.89 5.29 15.63
CA LEU A 284 2.22 6.50 16.11
C LEU A 284 2.77 7.07 17.42
N LEU A 285 3.67 6.36 18.14
CA LEU A 285 4.19 6.84 19.43
C LEU A 285 4.87 8.20 19.33
N ASN A 286 5.59 8.45 18.24
CA ASN A 286 6.32 9.71 17.99
C ASN A 286 5.52 10.73 17.16
N SER A 287 4.35 10.34 16.64
CA SER A 287 3.50 11.23 15.85
C SER A 287 2.78 12.27 16.73
N GLY A 288 2.55 13.46 16.19
CA GLY A 288 1.81 14.52 16.88
C GLY A 288 0.38 14.10 17.24
N THR A 289 -0.18 14.69 18.31
CA THR A 289 -1.49 14.32 18.85
C THR A 289 -2.62 14.38 17.82
N GLU A 290 -2.58 15.33 16.89
CA GLU A 290 -3.60 15.47 15.85
C GLU A 290 -3.50 14.35 14.81
N TRP A 291 -2.28 13.99 14.39
CA TRP A 291 -2.04 12.86 13.51
C TRP A 291 -2.51 11.54 14.12
N ARG A 292 -2.12 11.29 15.37
CA ARG A 292 -2.57 10.09 16.11
C ARG A 292 -4.08 9.96 16.11
N LYS A 293 -4.81 11.01 16.48
CA LYS A 293 -6.28 11.00 16.47
C LYS A 293 -6.87 10.75 15.10
N ARG A 294 -6.23 11.28 14.05
CA ARG A 294 -6.66 11.10 12.66
C ARG A 294 -6.52 9.65 12.24
N ILE A 295 -5.35 9.05 12.47
CA ILE A 295 -5.09 7.65 12.12
C ILE A 295 -5.92 6.68 12.97
N GLU A 296 -6.06 6.92 14.27
CA GLU A 296 -6.94 6.11 15.13
C GLU A 296 -8.40 6.11 14.63
N ARG A 297 -8.88 7.21 14.05
CA ARG A 297 -10.20 7.25 13.43
C ARG A 297 -10.25 6.41 12.15
N LEU A 298 -9.21 6.47 11.31
CA LEU A 298 -9.11 5.63 10.11
C LEU A 298 -9.10 4.14 10.47
N LEU A 299 -8.30 3.76 11.47
CA LEU A 299 -8.18 2.35 11.90
C LEU A 299 -9.44 1.82 12.60
N LYS A 300 -10.23 2.67 13.27
CA LYS A 300 -11.48 2.27 13.92
C LYS A 300 -12.65 2.11 12.96
N GLY A 301 -12.40 2.23 11.66
CA GLY A 301 -13.46 2.31 10.65
C GLY A 301 -14.22 3.63 10.80
N CYS A 302 -14.06 4.51 9.87
CA CYS A 302 -14.54 5.90 9.90
C CYS A 302 -16.03 6.04 10.13
N GLN A 303 -16.52 5.72 11.31
CA GLN A 303 -17.93 5.95 11.64
C GLN A 303 -18.28 7.44 11.74
N GLU A 304 -17.30 8.34 11.80
CA GLU A 304 -17.56 9.78 11.84
C GLU A 304 -16.36 10.62 11.30
N LEU A 305 -16.08 10.55 10.01
CA LEU A 305 -15.65 11.78 9.37
C LEU A 305 -16.91 12.66 9.26
N PRO A 306 -16.89 13.92 9.76
CA PRO A 306 -18.01 14.81 9.53
C PRO A 306 -18.25 14.82 8.00
N PRO A 307 -19.52 14.73 7.54
CA PRO A 307 -19.80 14.80 6.12
C PRO A 307 -19.07 16.01 5.58
N GLU A 308 -18.23 15.82 4.55
CA GLU A 308 -17.64 16.95 3.84
C GLU A 308 -18.82 17.90 3.57
N GLU A 309 -18.75 19.12 4.08
CA GLU A 309 -19.66 20.16 3.64
C GLU A 309 -19.35 20.36 2.16
N VAL A 310 -20.01 19.57 1.32
CA VAL A 310 -20.09 19.85 -0.11
C VAL A 310 -20.55 21.30 -0.20
N PRO A 311 -19.76 22.21 -0.77
CA PRO A 311 -20.15 23.60 -0.88
C PRO A 311 -21.48 23.60 -1.63
N ARG A 312 -22.59 23.80 -0.90
CA ARG A 312 -23.91 23.87 -1.54
C ARG A 312 -23.81 24.90 -2.64
N PRO A 313 -24.16 24.58 -3.90
CA PRO A 313 -24.08 25.54 -4.97
C PRO A 313 -24.84 26.79 -4.51
N LYS A 314 -24.13 27.93 -4.42
CA LYS A 314 -24.74 29.20 -4.03
C LYS A 314 -25.95 29.40 -4.93
N LYS A 315 -27.16 29.30 -4.36
CA LYS A 315 -28.38 29.59 -5.07
C LYS A 315 -28.22 30.99 -5.64
N PHE A 316 -28.04 31.07 -6.96
CA PHE A 316 -28.12 32.33 -7.67
C PHE A 316 -29.48 32.96 -7.36
N LYS A 317 -29.49 34.00 -6.52
CA LYS A 317 -30.66 34.85 -6.37
C LYS A 317 -30.95 35.43 -7.75
N LYS A 318 -32.05 35.00 -8.37
CA LYS A 318 -32.62 35.70 -9.50
C LYS A 318 -32.82 37.17 -9.07
N LYS A 319 -32.07 38.08 -9.63
CA LYS A 319 -32.40 39.50 -9.58
C LYS A 319 -33.76 39.65 -10.23
N LYS A 320 -34.76 40.07 -9.44
CA LYS A 320 -35.99 40.64 -9.96
C LYS A 320 -35.59 41.90 -10.76
N ALA A 321 -36.02 41.91 -11.99
CA ALA A 321 -36.09 43.14 -12.75
C ALA A 321 -37.14 44.03 -12.07
N GLU A 322 -36.73 45.20 -11.63
CA GLU A 322 -37.63 46.30 -11.35
C GLU A 322 -37.21 47.44 -12.31
N ASP A 323 -38.22 47.87 -13.05
CA ASP A 323 -38.21 48.91 -14.05
C ASP A 323 -37.98 50.30 -13.43
N ASP A 324 -37.31 51.14 -14.21
CA ASP A 324 -37.43 52.60 -14.44
C ASP A 324 -37.77 53.57 -13.29
N ASP A 325 -37.00 54.57 -13.05
CA ASP A 325 -37.11 55.92 -13.57
C ASP A 325 -36.25 56.93 -12.78
N ALA A 326 -35.55 57.69 -13.57
CA ALA A 326 -35.29 59.14 -13.48
C ALA A 326 -34.53 59.80 -12.31
N ALA A 327 -33.58 60.59 -12.77
CA ALA A 327 -33.24 61.99 -12.38
C ALA A 327 -32.16 62.22 -11.30
N ALA A 328 -31.05 62.64 -11.87
CA ALA A 328 -30.22 63.84 -11.54
C ALA A 328 -30.18 64.39 -10.09
N LYS A 329 -29.01 64.49 -9.54
CA LYS A 329 -28.29 65.76 -9.22
C LYS A 329 -27.11 65.57 -8.25
N THR A 330 -25.97 66.00 -8.69
CA THR A 330 -25.01 66.98 -8.06
C THR A 330 -24.37 66.62 -6.71
N ASP A 331 -23.03 66.66 -6.83
CA ASP A 331 -22.02 67.28 -5.96
C ASP A 331 -22.06 67.05 -4.43
N SER A 332 -21.02 66.44 -3.90
CA SER A 332 -20.14 67.14 -2.94
C SER A 332 -18.92 66.31 -2.53
N GLU A 333 -17.82 66.99 -2.57
CA GLU A 333 -16.51 66.60 -2.04
C GLU A 333 -16.58 66.25 -0.55
N SER A 334 -15.87 65.19 -0.12
CA SER A 334 -15.26 65.21 1.20
C SER A 334 -14.10 64.22 1.34
N LYS A 335 -13.02 64.77 1.69
CA LYS A 335 -11.70 64.38 2.23
C LYS A 335 -11.44 62.90 2.62
N PRO A 336 -10.15 62.45 2.46
CA PRO A 336 -9.71 61.11 2.78
C PRO A 336 -9.51 60.93 4.29
N ALA A 337 -10.13 59.91 4.85
CA ALA A 337 -9.87 59.41 6.19
C ALA A 337 -8.71 58.42 6.19
N LYS A 338 -7.81 58.63 7.16
CA LYS A 338 -6.58 57.90 7.43
C LYS A 338 -6.79 56.38 7.54
N GLY A 339 -5.85 55.63 6.92
CA GLY A 339 -5.79 54.21 6.91
C GLY A 339 -5.77 53.55 8.29
N ALA A 340 -6.73 52.66 8.51
CA ALA A 340 -6.62 51.61 9.48
C ALA A 340 -5.91 50.43 8.80
N LYS A 341 -4.70 50.11 9.30
CA LYS A 341 -4.01 48.85 8.94
C LYS A 341 -4.87 47.71 9.44
N LEU A 342 -5.49 46.95 8.52
CA LEU A 342 -5.98 45.63 8.78
C LEU A 342 -4.82 44.73 9.23
N PRO A 343 -4.97 43.91 10.30
CA PRO A 343 -3.97 42.93 10.65
C PRO A 343 -3.82 41.96 9.46
N ALA A 344 -2.59 41.75 9.00
CA ALA A 344 -2.29 40.72 8.03
C ALA A 344 -2.68 39.37 8.65
N GLU A 345 -3.77 38.78 8.20
CA GLU A 345 -4.05 37.37 8.44
C GLU A 345 -2.87 36.59 7.91
N LYS A 346 -2.16 35.92 8.83
CA LYS A 346 -1.20 34.90 8.45
C LYS A 346 -1.96 33.87 7.61
N PRO A 347 -1.45 33.46 6.45
CA PRO A 347 -2.06 32.38 5.71
C PRO A 347 -2.14 31.17 6.65
N GLN A 348 -3.34 30.80 7.05
CA GLN A 348 -3.57 29.49 7.68
C GLN A 348 -3.18 28.50 6.61
N ALA A 349 -2.13 27.69 6.88
CA ALA A 349 -1.79 26.55 6.07
C ALA A 349 -3.07 25.71 5.95
N GLU A 350 -3.62 25.62 4.76
CA GLU A 350 -4.76 24.73 4.48
C GLU A 350 -4.36 23.33 4.95
N LYS A 351 -5.15 22.76 5.86
CA LYS A 351 -4.93 21.39 6.30
C LYS A 351 -5.01 20.51 5.06
N PRO A 352 -4.01 19.65 4.80
CA PRO A 352 -4.02 18.81 3.62
C PRO A 352 -5.31 17.99 3.60
N LYS A 353 -6.03 18.07 2.48
CA LYS A 353 -7.27 17.35 2.25
C LYS A 353 -6.93 15.86 2.14
N LEU A 354 -7.61 15.00 2.91
CA LEU A 354 -7.42 13.56 2.82
C LEU A 354 -8.04 13.08 1.51
N LEU A 355 -7.22 12.68 0.56
CA LEU A 355 -7.67 12.06 -0.68
C LEU A 355 -7.80 10.55 -0.46
N ALA A 356 -8.96 9.96 -0.76
CA ALA A 356 -9.18 8.53 -0.65
C ALA A 356 -8.39 7.75 -1.70
N SER A 357 -8.11 8.37 -2.85
CA SER A 357 -7.38 7.79 -3.96
C SER A 357 -6.08 8.54 -4.22
N TRP A 358 -5.05 7.84 -4.66
CA TRP A 358 -3.74 8.41 -5.02
C TRP A 358 -2.99 7.53 -6.01
N GLU A 359 -2.01 8.10 -6.67
CA GLU A 359 -1.09 7.43 -7.57
C GLU A 359 0.34 7.90 -7.29
N SER A 360 1.32 7.04 -7.52
CA SER A 360 2.75 7.36 -7.53
C SER A 360 3.47 6.51 -8.55
N ASP A 361 3.93 7.14 -9.61
CA ASP A 361 4.75 6.46 -10.64
C ASP A 361 6.11 6.04 -10.06
N GLN A 362 6.69 6.84 -9.15
CA GLN A 362 7.93 6.48 -8.44
C GLN A 362 7.77 5.23 -7.58
N SER A 363 6.63 5.05 -6.93
CA SER A 363 6.32 3.88 -6.10
C SER A 363 5.70 2.74 -6.91
N CYS A 364 5.44 2.94 -8.20
CA CYS A 364 4.79 1.98 -9.10
C CYS A 364 3.44 1.48 -8.53
N LEU A 365 2.63 2.40 -8.01
CA LEU A 365 1.41 2.07 -7.28
C LEU A 365 0.31 3.10 -7.49
N ALA A 366 -0.89 2.64 -7.80
CA ALA A 366 -2.11 3.43 -7.73
C ALA A 366 -3.14 2.77 -6.81
N VAL A 367 -3.87 3.59 -6.06
CA VAL A 367 -4.99 3.19 -5.23
C VAL A 367 -6.21 4.02 -5.61
N LEU A 368 -7.22 3.34 -6.15
CA LEU A 368 -8.50 3.92 -6.52
C LEU A 368 -9.52 3.49 -5.45
N ARG A 369 -10.19 4.44 -4.81
CA ARG A 369 -11.07 4.14 -3.70
C ARG A 369 -12.32 5.02 -3.71
N SER A 370 -13.48 4.41 -3.49
CA SER A 370 -14.76 5.14 -3.46
C SER A 370 -14.95 6.00 -2.21
N SER A 371 -14.45 5.54 -1.06
CA SER A 371 -14.51 6.24 0.22
C SER A 371 -13.51 5.64 1.21
N LEU A 372 -13.46 6.16 2.43
CA LEU A 372 -12.68 5.60 3.54
C LEU A 372 -13.50 4.64 4.42
N GLU A 373 -14.73 4.34 4.02
CA GLU A 373 -15.61 3.42 4.75
C GLU A 373 -15.18 1.94 4.57
N PRO A 374 -15.55 1.05 5.51
CA PRO A 374 -15.21 -0.37 5.44
C PRO A 374 -15.74 -1.09 4.21
N ASP A 375 -16.90 -0.68 3.69
CA ASP A 375 -17.54 -1.23 2.51
C ASP A 375 -17.21 -0.44 1.23
N ALA A 376 -16.11 0.31 1.25
CA ALA A 376 -15.64 1.02 0.07
C ALA A 376 -15.29 0.05 -1.06
N ASP A 377 -15.50 0.52 -2.29
CA ASP A 377 -14.93 -0.08 -3.46
C ASP A 377 -13.46 0.34 -3.55
N VAL A 378 -12.56 -0.60 -3.75
CA VAL A 378 -11.11 -0.32 -3.81
C VAL A 378 -10.48 -1.10 -4.94
N ALA A 379 -9.70 -0.44 -5.76
CA ALA A 379 -8.78 -1.08 -6.69
C ALA A 379 -7.35 -0.62 -6.37
N THR A 380 -6.42 -1.56 -6.28
CA THR A 380 -4.98 -1.26 -6.28
C THR A 380 -4.37 -1.83 -7.54
N LEU A 381 -3.55 -1.04 -8.20
CA LEU A 381 -2.76 -1.46 -9.35
C LEU A 381 -1.29 -1.19 -9.02
N GLU A 382 -0.48 -2.23 -9.11
CA GLU A 382 0.95 -2.21 -8.82
C GLU A 382 1.70 -2.71 -10.07
N TRP A 383 2.78 -1.99 -10.47
CA TRP A 383 3.46 -2.21 -11.75
C TRP A 383 5.00 -2.16 -11.68
N HIS A 384 5.58 -2.50 -10.53
CA HIS A 384 7.05 -2.51 -10.37
C HIS A 384 7.75 -3.61 -11.18
N SER A 385 7.03 -4.61 -11.66
CA SER A 385 7.55 -5.74 -12.44
C SER A 385 6.95 -5.80 -13.84
N SER A 386 7.44 -6.69 -14.68
CA SER A 386 6.87 -6.97 -16.01
C SER A 386 5.40 -7.37 -15.96
N ASP A 387 4.98 -8.03 -14.87
CA ASP A 387 3.61 -8.44 -14.63
C ASP A 387 3.01 -7.55 -13.54
N ALA A 388 2.05 -6.71 -13.91
CA ALA A 388 1.34 -5.89 -12.94
C ALA A 388 0.45 -6.74 -12.01
N GLN A 389 0.24 -6.26 -10.80
CA GLN A 389 -0.66 -6.89 -9.84
C GLN A 389 -1.90 -6.02 -9.63
N ILE A 390 -3.03 -6.68 -9.50
CA ILE A 390 -4.32 -6.04 -9.21
C ILE A 390 -4.93 -6.61 -7.94
N MET A 391 -5.50 -5.75 -7.11
CA MET A 391 -6.53 -6.13 -6.13
C MET A 391 -7.75 -5.27 -6.41
N LEU A 392 -8.91 -5.89 -6.59
CA LEU A 392 -10.19 -5.20 -6.71
C LEU A 392 -11.15 -5.75 -5.66
N ALA A 393 -11.62 -4.87 -4.79
CA ALA A 393 -12.66 -5.17 -3.81
C ALA A 393 -13.95 -4.41 -4.17
N ALA A 394 -15.05 -5.13 -4.26
CA ALA A 394 -16.39 -4.59 -4.47
C ALA A 394 -17.14 -4.53 -3.12
N ALA A 395 -17.49 -3.33 -2.68
CA ALA A 395 -18.13 -3.11 -1.38
C ALA A 395 -17.41 -3.82 -0.22
N GLY A 396 -16.08 -3.65 -0.15
CA GLY A 396 -15.22 -4.20 0.89
C GLY A 396 -14.86 -5.69 0.72
N VAL A 397 -15.37 -6.38 -0.32
CA VAL A 397 -15.10 -7.81 -0.56
C VAL A 397 -14.14 -7.96 -1.74
N PRO A 398 -12.93 -8.55 -1.56
CA PRO A 398 -11.99 -8.78 -2.66
C PRO A 398 -12.58 -9.74 -3.70
N ILE A 399 -12.52 -9.34 -4.97
CA ILE A 399 -12.99 -10.12 -6.13
C ILE A 399 -11.80 -10.62 -6.94
N PHE A 400 -10.81 -9.74 -7.19
CA PHE A 400 -9.54 -10.08 -7.82
C PHE A 400 -8.40 -9.80 -6.85
N SER A 401 -7.38 -10.68 -6.83
CA SER A 401 -6.18 -10.47 -6.00
C SER A 401 -5.00 -11.27 -6.55
N GLY A 402 -4.00 -10.60 -7.11
CA GLY A 402 -2.77 -11.22 -7.60
C GLY A 402 -2.27 -10.64 -8.92
N PHE A 403 -1.53 -11.45 -9.68
CA PHE A 403 -0.96 -11.02 -10.95
C PHE A 403 -2.03 -10.93 -12.04
N TRP A 404 -2.12 -9.76 -12.65
CA TRP A 404 -2.90 -9.53 -13.86
C TRP A 404 -2.01 -9.82 -15.06
N ASN A 405 -1.95 -11.10 -15.44
CA ASN A 405 -1.05 -11.59 -16.46
C ASN A 405 -1.58 -11.32 -17.86
N TRP A 406 -0.70 -11.26 -18.84
CA TRP A 406 -1.04 -11.26 -20.23
C TRP A 406 0.01 -11.92 -21.12
N SER A 407 -0.41 -12.34 -22.30
CA SER A 407 0.41 -12.89 -23.35
C SER A 407 0.05 -12.22 -24.66
N VAL A 408 1.06 -11.73 -25.38
CA VAL A 408 0.92 -11.09 -26.68
C VAL A 408 1.64 -11.92 -27.72
N ARG A 409 0.99 -12.16 -28.85
CA ARG A 409 1.60 -12.77 -30.03
C ARG A 409 1.39 -11.86 -31.23
N VAL A 410 2.45 -11.71 -32.04
CA VAL A 410 2.37 -10.98 -33.31
C VAL A 410 2.78 -11.93 -34.41
N ASP A 411 1.89 -12.16 -35.40
CA ASP A 411 2.00 -13.18 -36.44
C ASP A 411 2.36 -14.57 -35.86
N ASP A 412 1.64 -14.93 -34.79
CA ASP A 412 1.79 -16.19 -34.03
C ASP A 412 3.12 -16.35 -33.27
N VAL A 413 3.99 -15.34 -33.28
CA VAL A 413 5.24 -15.31 -32.50
C VAL A 413 5.00 -14.59 -31.17
N ALA A 414 5.39 -15.23 -30.06
CA ALA A 414 5.27 -14.63 -28.73
C ALA A 414 6.19 -13.40 -28.60
N VAL A 415 5.64 -12.35 -28.01
CA VAL A 415 6.36 -11.11 -27.72
C VAL A 415 6.67 -11.06 -26.23
N PRO A 416 7.92 -10.79 -25.83
CA PRO A 416 8.28 -10.67 -24.40
C PRO A 416 7.41 -9.66 -23.67
N ALA A 417 7.26 -9.83 -22.37
CA ALA A 417 6.63 -8.83 -21.51
C ALA A 417 7.42 -7.51 -21.55
N PRO A 418 6.79 -6.35 -21.28
CA PRO A 418 7.51 -5.09 -21.18
C PRO A 418 8.51 -5.15 -20.02
N THR A 419 9.62 -4.45 -20.17
CA THR A 419 10.64 -4.39 -19.11
C THR A 419 10.21 -3.46 -17.97
N THR A 420 9.47 -2.43 -18.31
CA THR A 420 9.01 -1.40 -17.37
C THR A 420 7.62 -0.92 -17.74
N TRP A 421 6.92 -0.43 -16.74
CA TRP A 421 5.65 0.25 -16.86
C TRP A 421 5.77 1.65 -16.28
N LYS A 422 4.97 2.58 -16.78
CA LYS A 422 4.82 3.92 -16.22
C LYS A 422 3.36 4.34 -16.23
N CYS A 423 2.96 5.19 -15.29
CA CYS A 423 1.67 5.84 -15.34
C CYS A 423 1.64 6.86 -16.47
N SER A 424 0.78 6.66 -17.45
CA SER A 424 0.58 7.58 -18.58
C SER A 424 -0.58 8.54 -18.34
N CYS A 425 -1.56 8.16 -17.50
CA CYS A 425 -2.68 9.00 -17.15
C CYS A 425 -3.23 8.66 -15.77
N TRP A 426 -3.38 9.69 -14.95
CA TRP A 426 -4.09 9.62 -13.67
C TRP A 426 -5.19 10.68 -13.66
N PHE A 427 -6.42 10.27 -13.31
CA PHE A 427 -7.56 11.18 -13.21
C PHE A 427 -8.36 10.88 -11.96
N LEU A 428 -8.74 11.93 -11.22
CA LEU A 428 -9.49 11.82 -9.98
C LEU A 428 -10.53 12.95 -9.90
N ASP A 429 -11.79 12.55 -9.88
CA ASP A 429 -12.90 13.43 -9.50
C ASP A 429 -13.89 12.69 -8.58
N PRO A 430 -14.96 13.35 -8.07
CA PRO A 430 -15.93 12.70 -7.20
C PRO A 430 -16.71 11.54 -7.86
N GLU A 431 -16.85 11.53 -9.17
CA GLU A 431 -17.63 10.54 -9.89
C GLU A 431 -16.80 9.41 -10.49
N THR A 432 -15.49 9.67 -10.71
CA THR A 432 -14.60 8.72 -11.40
C THR A 432 -13.18 8.81 -10.91
N VAL A 433 -12.57 7.65 -10.72
CA VAL A 433 -11.12 7.51 -10.52
C VAL A 433 -10.58 6.62 -11.63
N PHE A 434 -9.50 7.05 -12.25
CA PHE A 434 -8.93 6.36 -13.40
C PHE A 434 -7.41 6.34 -13.34
N VAL A 435 -6.82 5.21 -13.73
CA VAL A 435 -5.38 5.07 -13.97
C VAL A 435 -5.13 4.35 -15.28
N GLU A 436 -4.19 4.85 -16.04
CA GLU A 436 -3.64 4.20 -17.22
C GLU A 436 -2.14 3.99 -17.02
N ILE A 437 -1.67 2.77 -17.26
CA ILE A 437 -0.24 2.45 -17.32
C ILE A 437 0.12 1.98 -18.72
N GLU A 438 1.28 2.44 -19.19
CA GLU A 438 1.85 2.09 -20.48
C GLU A 438 3.14 1.29 -20.30
N GLY A 439 3.24 0.13 -20.97
CA GLY A 439 4.42 -0.70 -20.95
C GLY A 439 5.40 -0.26 -22.04
N GLU A 440 6.65 0.00 -21.65
CA GLU A 440 7.73 0.27 -22.60
C GLU A 440 8.20 -1.03 -23.24
N ASP A 441 8.22 -1.05 -24.56
CA ASP A 441 8.66 -2.21 -25.34
C ASP A 441 9.64 -1.79 -26.44
N SER A 442 10.74 -2.54 -26.55
CA SER A 442 11.75 -2.36 -27.62
C SER A 442 11.24 -2.80 -29.00
N ALA A 443 10.11 -3.51 -29.08
CA ALA A 443 9.63 -4.20 -30.28
C ALA A 443 8.58 -3.41 -31.09
N ALA A 444 8.44 -2.11 -30.91
CA ALA A 444 7.44 -1.30 -31.60
C ALA A 444 5.99 -1.73 -31.31
N ILE A 445 5.75 -2.24 -30.13
CA ILE A 445 4.43 -2.62 -29.61
C ILE A 445 4.15 -1.70 -28.43
N LYS A 446 3.00 -1.04 -28.47
CA LYS A 446 2.48 -0.27 -27.32
C LYS A 446 1.51 -1.16 -26.56
N ARG A 447 1.65 -1.24 -25.26
CA ARG A 447 0.77 -1.96 -24.35
C ARG A 447 0.21 -0.98 -23.34
N VAL A 448 -1.09 -1.02 -23.17
CA VAL A 448 -1.80 -0.12 -22.26
C VAL A 448 -2.74 -0.92 -21.39
N ARG A 449 -2.74 -0.64 -20.12
CA ARG A 449 -3.64 -1.18 -19.12
C ARG A 449 -4.38 -0.06 -18.40
N GLN A 450 -5.69 -0.18 -18.30
CA GLN A 450 -6.55 0.85 -17.73
C GLN A 450 -7.45 0.27 -16.64
N VAL A 451 -7.61 1.03 -15.56
CA VAL A 451 -8.59 0.76 -14.50
C VAL A 451 -9.42 2.02 -14.31
N LEU A 452 -10.71 1.90 -14.54
CA LEU A 452 -11.70 2.93 -14.21
C LEU A 452 -12.58 2.41 -13.09
N LEU A 453 -12.71 3.19 -12.01
CA LEU A 453 -13.66 2.97 -10.93
C LEU A 453 -14.65 4.13 -10.89
N ALA A 454 -15.95 3.82 -10.95
CA ALA A 454 -17.04 4.79 -10.78
C ALA A 454 -17.71 4.58 -9.41
N PRO A 455 -17.25 5.33 -8.37
CA PRO A 455 -17.59 5.03 -6.98
C PRO A 455 -19.10 5.05 -6.68
N HIS A 456 -19.79 6.05 -7.14
CA HIS A 456 -21.23 6.21 -6.88
C HIS A 456 -22.09 5.21 -7.67
N GLU A 457 -21.53 4.69 -8.76
CA GLU A 457 -22.20 3.74 -9.65
C GLU A 457 -21.94 2.28 -9.25
N ARG A 458 -20.99 2.00 -8.35
CA ARG A 458 -20.51 0.65 -8.01
C ARG A 458 -20.23 -0.15 -9.29
N PHE A 459 -19.40 0.44 -10.11
CA PHE A 459 -19.10 -0.01 -11.46
C PHE A 459 -17.61 0.21 -11.74
N ALA A 460 -17.02 -0.71 -12.48
CA ALA A 460 -15.63 -0.59 -12.92
C ALA A 460 -15.46 -1.05 -14.37
N ILE A 461 -14.40 -0.58 -15.02
CA ILE A 461 -13.94 -1.07 -16.31
C ILE A 461 -12.47 -1.38 -16.21
N LEU A 462 -12.09 -2.60 -16.55
CA LEU A 462 -10.71 -3.04 -16.71
C LEU A 462 -10.44 -3.22 -18.19
N THR A 463 -9.39 -2.61 -18.71
CA THR A 463 -9.09 -2.67 -20.14
C THR A 463 -7.62 -2.98 -20.39
N ASP A 464 -7.33 -3.99 -21.19
CA ASP A 464 -6.02 -4.22 -21.79
C ASP A 464 -6.06 -3.90 -23.29
N SER A 465 -5.08 -3.16 -23.78
CA SER A 465 -4.94 -2.81 -25.18
C SER A 465 -3.51 -3.02 -25.65
N VAL A 466 -3.36 -3.55 -26.86
CA VAL A 466 -2.08 -3.73 -27.52
C VAL A 466 -2.16 -3.18 -28.94
N THR A 467 -1.17 -2.39 -29.32
CA THR A 467 -1.03 -1.88 -30.68
C THR A 467 0.37 -2.15 -31.25
N CYS A 468 0.42 -2.45 -32.54
CA CYS A 468 1.65 -2.65 -33.29
C CYS A 468 1.84 -1.50 -34.29
N LYS A 469 3.06 -1.00 -34.45
CA LYS A 469 3.35 0.06 -35.43
C LYS A 469 2.97 -0.31 -36.87
N ASP A 470 3.07 -1.59 -37.24
CA ASP A 470 2.60 -2.09 -38.52
C ASP A 470 1.13 -2.55 -38.40
N PRO A 471 0.18 -1.81 -39.01
CA PRO A 471 -1.24 -2.12 -38.88
C PRO A 471 -1.68 -3.39 -39.61
N ASN A 472 -0.80 -4.03 -40.39
CA ASN A 472 -1.13 -5.26 -41.12
C ASN A 472 -0.79 -6.53 -40.35
N ARG A 473 -0.04 -6.43 -39.26
CA ARG A 473 0.35 -7.59 -38.43
C ARG A 473 -0.85 -8.16 -37.69
N LYS A 474 -0.93 -9.48 -37.65
CA LYS A 474 -1.91 -10.16 -36.78
C LYS A 474 -1.46 -10.04 -35.34
N VAL A 475 -2.29 -9.44 -34.49
CA VAL A 475 -2.06 -9.30 -33.04
C VAL A 475 -3.05 -10.19 -32.31
N GLN A 476 -2.55 -10.99 -31.38
CA GLN A 476 -3.36 -11.77 -30.47
C GLN A 476 -3.00 -11.37 -29.04
N LEU A 477 -4.00 -11.03 -28.25
CA LEU A 477 -3.90 -10.69 -26.84
C LEU A 477 -4.67 -11.72 -26.02
N VAL A 478 -4.02 -12.24 -24.99
CA VAL A 478 -4.67 -13.04 -23.94
C VAL A 478 -4.28 -12.39 -22.61
N THR A 479 -5.26 -12.10 -21.78
CA THR A 479 -5.07 -11.54 -20.44
C THR A 479 -5.87 -12.34 -19.43
N SER A 480 -5.37 -12.43 -18.18
CA SER A 480 -6.06 -13.15 -17.12
C SER A 480 -6.04 -12.38 -15.80
N LEU A 481 -7.22 -12.30 -15.19
CA LEU A 481 -7.47 -11.68 -13.90
C LEU A 481 -7.57 -12.75 -12.81
N PRO A 482 -6.78 -12.66 -11.73
CA PRO A 482 -6.77 -13.66 -10.67
C PRO A 482 -8.00 -13.51 -9.77
N LEU A 483 -8.85 -14.52 -9.72
CA LEU A 483 -9.99 -14.57 -8.80
C LEU A 483 -9.51 -14.79 -7.36
N THR A 484 -10.19 -14.17 -6.41
CA THR A 484 -9.93 -14.42 -4.99
C THR A 484 -10.35 -15.84 -4.62
N ASP A 485 -9.61 -16.48 -3.71
CA ASP A 485 -9.92 -17.81 -3.19
C ASP A 485 -11.36 -17.90 -2.69
N GLY A 486 -12.03 -19.02 -3.02
CA GLY A 486 -13.44 -19.22 -2.70
C GLY A 486 -14.43 -18.51 -3.61
N SER A 487 -13.97 -17.85 -4.67
CA SER A 487 -14.85 -17.31 -5.71
C SER A 487 -15.53 -18.42 -6.51
N VAL A 488 -16.80 -18.23 -6.85
CA VAL A 488 -17.58 -19.12 -7.71
C VAL A 488 -18.09 -18.35 -8.92
N CYS A 489 -17.77 -18.82 -10.12
CA CYS A 489 -18.24 -18.20 -11.36
C CYS A 489 -19.50 -18.90 -11.87
N ALA A 490 -20.60 -18.15 -11.96
CA ALA A 490 -21.83 -18.58 -12.60
C ALA A 490 -21.91 -17.98 -14.01
N ILE A 491 -21.85 -18.86 -15.01
CA ILE A 491 -21.88 -18.46 -16.43
C ILE A 491 -23.32 -18.43 -16.88
N ASP A 492 -23.76 -17.29 -17.48
CA ASP A 492 -25.09 -17.21 -18.06
C ASP A 492 -25.22 -18.17 -19.27
N SER A 493 -26.39 -18.78 -19.42
CA SER A 493 -26.64 -19.78 -20.48
C SER A 493 -26.89 -19.19 -21.85
N VAL A 494 -27.36 -17.94 -21.93
CA VAL A 494 -27.76 -17.25 -23.15
C VAL A 494 -26.68 -16.24 -23.56
N THR A 495 -26.27 -15.40 -22.64
CA THR A 495 -25.29 -14.36 -22.88
C THR A 495 -23.86 -14.81 -22.47
N ARG A 496 -22.86 -13.98 -22.75
CA ARG A 496 -21.47 -14.21 -22.33
C ARG A 496 -21.17 -13.63 -20.94
N GLU A 497 -22.20 -13.19 -20.23
CA GLU A 497 -22.09 -12.69 -18.88
C GLU A 497 -21.55 -13.77 -17.93
N VAL A 498 -20.66 -13.37 -17.03
CA VAL A 498 -20.21 -14.21 -15.92
C VAL A 498 -20.49 -13.47 -14.62
N ASN A 499 -21.17 -14.14 -13.71
CA ASN A 499 -21.44 -13.64 -12.38
C ASN A 499 -20.45 -14.26 -11.39
N ILE A 500 -19.61 -13.42 -10.76
CA ILE A 500 -18.62 -13.83 -9.76
C ILE A 500 -19.27 -13.69 -8.39
N LEU A 501 -19.34 -14.80 -7.66
CA LEU A 501 -19.88 -14.88 -6.31
C LEU A 501 -18.72 -15.05 -5.32
N VAL A 502 -18.61 -14.15 -4.34
CA VAL A 502 -17.65 -14.24 -3.23
C VAL A 502 -18.40 -14.00 -1.92
N GLY A 503 -18.58 -15.05 -1.14
CA GLY A 503 -19.44 -15.00 0.04
C GLY A 503 -20.87 -14.58 -0.33
N SER A 504 -21.33 -13.46 0.19
CA SER A 504 -22.66 -12.89 -0.11
C SER A 504 -22.65 -11.84 -1.23
N ARG A 505 -21.51 -11.55 -1.84
CA ARG A 505 -21.37 -10.57 -2.92
C ARG A 505 -21.48 -11.22 -4.29
N SER A 506 -22.16 -10.51 -5.19
CA SER A 506 -22.31 -10.87 -6.58
C SER A 506 -21.80 -9.72 -7.44
N VAL A 507 -20.89 -10.02 -8.34
CA VAL A 507 -20.34 -9.06 -9.32
C VAL A 507 -20.59 -9.62 -10.72
N ARG A 508 -21.35 -8.89 -11.49
CA ARG A 508 -21.64 -9.22 -12.90
C ARG A 508 -20.50 -8.70 -13.75
N THR A 509 -20.03 -9.50 -14.70
CA THR A 509 -18.94 -9.13 -15.60
C THR A 509 -19.34 -9.31 -17.05
N PHE A 510 -18.94 -8.35 -17.89
CA PHE A 510 -19.40 -8.23 -19.27
C PHE A 510 -18.21 -8.04 -20.20
N PRO A 511 -17.93 -9.00 -21.11
CA PRO A 511 -16.88 -8.89 -22.11
C PRO A 511 -17.34 -8.03 -23.28
N VAL A 512 -17.32 -6.70 -23.14
CA VAL A 512 -17.99 -5.78 -24.09
C VAL A 512 -17.37 -5.74 -25.49
N TRP A 513 -16.18 -6.33 -25.69
CA TRP A 513 -15.58 -6.50 -27.04
C TRP A 513 -16.15 -7.68 -27.82
N MET A 514 -16.91 -8.56 -27.15
CA MET A 514 -17.58 -9.71 -27.77
C MET A 514 -19.07 -9.41 -27.99
N GLU A 515 -19.68 -10.09 -28.94
CA GLU A 515 -21.13 -10.07 -29.04
C GLU A 515 -21.77 -10.67 -27.79
N ASP A 516 -22.87 -10.13 -27.31
CA ASP A 516 -23.54 -10.56 -26.09
C ASP A 516 -24.10 -11.98 -26.21
N ASP A 517 -24.66 -12.33 -27.38
CA ASP A 517 -25.21 -13.65 -27.65
C ASP A 517 -24.12 -14.70 -27.90
N ARG A 518 -24.22 -15.84 -27.20
CA ARG A 518 -23.29 -16.98 -27.34
C ARG A 518 -23.35 -17.68 -28.69
N ILE A 519 -24.45 -17.56 -29.42
CA ILE A 519 -24.62 -18.18 -30.73
C ILE A 519 -23.81 -17.44 -31.81
N GLN A 520 -23.60 -16.15 -31.63
CA GLN A 520 -22.82 -15.36 -32.56
C GLN A 520 -21.33 -15.65 -32.48
N HIS A 521 -20.69 -15.77 -33.63
CA HIS A 521 -19.26 -15.99 -33.70
C HIS A 521 -18.49 -14.70 -33.34
N THR A 522 -17.49 -14.82 -32.47
CA THR A 522 -16.61 -13.72 -32.10
C THR A 522 -15.13 -14.12 -32.25
N LEU A 523 -14.26 -13.16 -32.50
CA LEU A 523 -12.83 -13.35 -32.55
C LEU A 523 -12.24 -13.16 -31.14
N GLY A 524 -12.38 -14.20 -30.30
CA GLY A 524 -11.88 -14.18 -28.94
C GLY A 524 -12.62 -15.14 -28.02
N SER A 525 -12.24 -15.14 -26.76
CA SER A 525 -12.86 -15.96 -25.73
C SER A 525 -12.92 -15.20 -24.40
N TYR A 526 -13.91 -15.56 -23.60
CA TYR A 526 -14.09 -15.13 -22.23
C TYR A 526 -14.52 -16.33 -21.39
N ARG A 527 -13.70 -16.71 -20.41
CA ARG A 527 -13.95 -17.93 -19.63
C ARG A 527 -13.25 -17.87 -18.29
N GLU A 528 -13.75 -18.60 -17.31
CA GLU A 528 -13.05 -18.93 -16.10
C GLU A 528 -12.22 -20.19 -16.35
N HIS A 529 -10.98 -20.22 -15.86
CA HIS A 529 -10.07 -21.36 -15.91
C HIS A 529 -9.05 -21.26 -14.78
N ASP A 530 -8.94 -22.31 -13.97
CA ASP A 530 -7.97 -22.44 -12.88
C ASP A 530 -7.94 -21.23 -11.92
N GLY A 531 -9.12 -20.75 -11.50
CA GLY A 531 -9.22 -19.61 -10.60
C GLY A 531 -8.85 -18.26 -11.24
N GLN A 532 -8.84 -18.22 -12.58
CA GLN A 532 -8.58 -16.99 -13.33
C GLN A 532 -9.70 -16.72 -14.32
N LEU A 533 -9.97 -15.45 -14.54
CA LEU A 533 -10.88 -14.99 -15.56
C LEU A 533 -10.08 -14.62 -16.81
N GLU A 534 -10.05 -15.50 -17.80
CA GLU A 534 -9.27 -15.34 -19.03
C GLU A 534 -10.07 -14.62 -20.11
N LEU A 535 -9.44 -13.58 -20.70
CA LEU A 535 -9.95 -12.79 -21.80
C LEU A 535 -9.00 -12.92 -22.98
N SER A 536 -9.54 -13.12 -24.20
CA SER A 536 -8.70 -13.13 -25.40
C SER A 536 -9.35 -12.39 -26.57
N GLY A 537 -8.52 -11.87 -27.45
CA GLY A 537 -8.93 -11.23 -28.69
C GLY A 537 -7.86 -11.28 -29.76
N ILE A 538 -8.29 -11.14 -31.01
CA ILE A 538 -7.42 -11.15 -32.20
C ILE A 538 -7.83 -9.97 -33.09
N GLY A 539 -6.84 -9.21 -33.56
CA GLY A 539 -7.04 -8.09 -34.49
C GLY A 539 -5.86 -7.90 -35.42
N ARG A 540 -5.92 -6.88 -36.27
CA ARG A 540 -4.82 -6.44 -37.14
C ARG A 540 -4.26 -5.13 -36.63
N GLY A 541 -2.97 -5.08 -36.36
CA GLY A 541 -2.32 -3.88 -35.84
C GLY A 541 -2.69 -3.56 -34.40
N GLY A 542 -3.87 -3.93 -33.90
CA GLY A 542 -4.30 -3.65 -32.54
C GLY A 542 -5.45 -4.52 -32.02
N VAL A 543 -5.54 -4.62 -30.69
CA VAL A 543 -6.62 -5.30 -29.96
C VAL A 543 -6.89 -4.55 -28.66
N THR A 544 -8.16 -4.40 -28.30
CA THR A 544 -8.57 -3.88 -26.98
C THR A 544 -9.65 -4.77 -26.37
N LEU A 545 -9.52 -5.06 -25.07
CA LEU A 545 -10.37 -6.00 -24.32
C LEU A 545 -10.97 -5.31 -23.08
N PRO A 546 -11.96 -4.44 -23.23
CA PRO A 546 -12.63 -3.82 -22.10
C PRO A 546 -13.59 -4.80 -21.41
N LEU A 547 -13.37 -5.07 -20.14
CA LEU A 547 -14.22 -5.84 -19.25
C LEU A 547 -14.98 -4.88 -18.33
N ALA A 548 -16.29 -4.82 -18.45
CA ALA A 548 -17.12 -4.06 -17.53
C ALA A 548 -17.57 -4.93 -16.35
N LEU A 549 -17.60 -4.34 -15.15
CA LEU A 549 -17.99 -4.99 -13.90
C LEU A 549 -19.07 -4.15 -13.21
N ASP A 550 -20.13 -4.80 -12.73
CA ASP A 550 -21.23 -4.15 -12.02
C ASP A 550 -21.60 -4.94 -10.74
N TRP A 551 -21.63 -4.24 -9.61
CA TRP A 551 -22.08 -4.79 -8.33
C TRP A 551 -23.08 -3.89 -7.62
N HIS A 552 -23.74 -3.02 -8.38
CA HIS A 552 -24.74 -2.12 -7.82
C HIS A 552 -25.99 -2.91 -7.38
N PRO A 553 -26.42 -2.84 -6.10
CA PRO A 553 -27.47 -3.72 -5.56
C PRO A 553 -28.82 -3.57 -6.26
N ARG A 554 -29.10 -2.42 -6.88
CA ARG A 554 -30.36 -2.20 -7.63
C ARG A 554 -30.32 -2.74 -9.05
N ARG A 555 -29.16 -3.19 -9.53
CA ARG A 555 -28.99 -3.68 -10.91
C ARG A 555 -28.69 -5.18 -10.99
N VAL A 556 -28.66 -5.89 -9.86
CA VAL A 556 -28.37 -7.33 -9.82
C VAL A 556 -29.27 -8.13 -10.78
N ASP A 557 -30.57 -7.82 -10.79
CA ASP A 557 -31.56 -8.50 -11.64
C ASP A 557 -31.95 -7.69 -12.88
N SER A 558 -31.27 -6.56 -13.14
CA SER A 558 -31.59 -5.73 -14.30
C SER A 558 -31.12 -6.39 -15.60
N PRO A 559 -31.90 -6.35 -16.67
CA PRO A 559 -31.41 -6.82 -17.96
C PRO A 559 -30.18 -6.01 -18.39
N ALA A 560 -29.23 -6.70 -18.99
CA ALA A 560 -28.03 -6.09 -19.56
C ALA A 560 -27.97 -6.39 -21.05
N ASP A 561 -27.54 -5.39 -21.80
CA ASP A 561 -27.16 -5.53 -23.21
C ASP A 561 -25.86 -4.77 -23.47
N TRP A 562 -25.04 -5.27 -24.36
CA TRP A 562 -23.87 -4.56 -24.84
C TRP A 562 -23.65 -4.81 -26.32
N ALA A 563 -23.04 -3.87 -26.97
CA ALA A 563 -22.80 -3.96 -28.40
C ALA A 563 -21.57 -3.15 -28.80
N ARG A 564 -20.89 -3.64 -29.83
CA ARG A 564 -19.93 -2.86 -30.59
C ARG A 564 -20.64 -1.80 -31.42
N LEU A 565 -20.08 -0.61 -31.44
CA LEU A 565 -20.62 0.54 -32.15
C LEU A 565 -19.79 0.85 -33.39
N THR A 566 -20.45 1.40 -34.41
CA THR A 566 -19.77 1.92 -35.60
C THR A 566 -19.02 3.21 -35.26
N VAL A 567 -17.71 3.20 -35.46
CA VAL A 567 -16.86 4.39 -35.41
C VAL A 567 -16.69 4.94 -36.81
N THR A 568 -16.76 6.25 -36.98
CA THR A 568 -16.58 6.91 -38.28
C THR A 568 -15.51 8.00 -38.22
N GLU A 569 -14.74 8.16 -39.29
CA GLU A 569 -13.78 9.24 -39.51
C GLU A 569 -14.01 9.83 -40.89
N SER A 570 -14.33 11.10 -41.00
CA SER A 570 -14.58 11.78 -42.28
C SER A 570 -15.55 11.01 -43.19
N ARG A 571 -16.67 10.49 -42.65
CA ARG A 571 -17.68 9.67 -43.31
C ARG A 571 -17.25 8.25 -43.73
N ARG A 572 -16.02 7.83 -43.44
CA ARG A 572 -15.53 6.45 -43.58
C ARG A 572 -15.87 5.69 -42.29
N VAL A 573 -16.37 4.48 -42.41
CA VAL A 573 -16.43 3.55 -41.28
C VAL A 573 -15.00 3.12 -40.96
N VAL A 574 -14.60 3.29 -39.71
CA VAL A 574 -13.28 2.90 -39.21
C VAL A 574 -13.35 1.44 -38.77
N HIS A 575 -12.34 0.65 -39.13
CA HIS A 575 -12.25 -0.74 -38.68
C HIS A 575 -11.91 -0.81 -37.19
N GLU A 576 -12.36 -1.86 -36.50
CA GLU A 576 -12.14 -2.04 -35.06
C GLU A 576 -10.67 -2.08 -34.64
N ASP A 577 -9.80 -2.50 -35.56
CA ASP A 577 -8.35 -2.51 -35.36
C ASP A 577 -7.72 -1.10 -35.41
N GLU A 578 -8.43 -0.11 -35.94
CA GLU A 578 -8.02 1.30 -35.97
C GLU A 578 -8.64 2.09 -34.80
N ALA A 579 -9.91 1.85 -34.52
CA ALA A 579 -10.62 2.41 -33.37
C ALA A 579 -11.88 1.60 -33.06
N ALA A 580 -12.13 1.36 -31.81
CA ALA A 580 -13.25 0.60 -31.31
C ALA A 580 -14.15 1.45 -30.42
N GLY A 581 -15.46 1.28 -30.58
CA GLY A 581 -16.47 1.85 -29.72
C GLY A 581 -17.39 0.76 -29.18
N TYR A 582 -17.73 0.84 -27.92
CA TYR A 582 -18.62 -0.12 -27.27
C TYR A 582 -19.64 0.60 -26.41
N ARG A 583 -20.83 0.03 -26.32
CA ARG A 583 -21.85 0.48 -25.39
C ARG A 583 -22.24 -0.69 -24.50
N ILE A 584 -22.32 -0.43 -23.20
CA ILE A 584 -22.96 -1.34 -22.25
C ILE A 584 -24.12 -0.64 -21.58
N ARG A 585 -25.23 -1.36 -21.43
CA ARG A 585 -26.43 -0.91 -20.72
C ARG A 585 -26.85 -1.97 -19.71
N ILE A 586 -27.07 -1.55 -18.44
CA ILE A 586 -27.55 -2.40 -17.35
C ILE A 586 -28.72 -1.68 -16.69
N GLY A 587 -29.94 -2.07 -17.02
CA GLY A 587 -31.13 -1.31 -16.65
C GLY A 587 -31.09 0.12 -17.19
N ASP A 588 -31.05 1.08 -16.27
CA ASP A 588 -30.96 2.52 -16.60
C ASP A 588 -29.52 3.06 -16.67
N HIS A 589 -28.53 2.27 -16.29
CA HIS A 589 -27.14 2.65 -16.37
C HIS A 589 -26.56 2.31 -17.74
N GLN A 590 -25.98 3.32 -18.41
CA GLN A 590 -25.43 3.13 -19.75
C GLN A 590 -24.12 3.87 -19.90
N VAL A 591 -23.09 3.14 -20.38
CA VAL A 591 -21.74 3.66 -20.60
C VAL A 591 -21.31 3.41 -22.04
N LEU A 592 -20.70 4.43 -22.66
CA LEU A 592 -19.98 4.36 -23.91
C LEU A 592 -18.48 4.28 -23.60
N ILE A 593 -17.78 3.34 -24.21
CA ILE A 593 -16.34 3.15 -24.17
C ILE A 593 -15.82 3.35 -25.57
N TYR A 594 -14.86 4.27 -25.74
CA TYR A 594 -14.17 4.49 -27.00
C TYR A 594 -12.68 4.32 -26.83
N ARG A 595 -12.03 3.64 -27.77
CA ARG A 595 -10.56 3.49 -27.82
C ARG A 595 -10.06 3.70 -29.24
N SER A 596 -9.08 4.59 -29.40
CA SER A 596 -8.28 4.76 -30.59
C SER A 596 -7.04 3.85 -30.51
N LEU A 597 -6.87 2.94 -31.46
CA LEU A 597 -5.72 2.05 -31.55
C LEU A 597 -4.68 2.57 -32.55
N VAL A 598 -5.13 3.41 -33.49
CA VAL A 598 -4.27 4.09 -34.46
C VAL A 598 -4.66 5.56 -34.49
N ALA A 599 -3.70 6.46 -34.41
CA ALA A 599 -3.98 7.90 -34.47
C ALA A 599 -4.81 8.28 -35.69
N GLY A 600 -5.92 8.96 -35.45
CA GLY A 600 -6.81 9.46 -36.50
C GLY A 600 -6.21 10.66 -37.23
N LYS A 601 -6.53 10.78 -38.54
CA LYS A 601 -6.20 11.98 -39.30
C LYS A 601 -7.22 13.10 -39.08
N ASN A 602 -8.41 12.75 -38.62
CA ASN A 602 -9.50 13.66 -38.31
C ASN A 602 -10.22 13.20 -37.04
N SER A 603 -11.12 14.05 -36.52
CA SER A 603 -11.96 13.65 -35.40
C SER A 603 -12.80 12.41 -35.76
N ARG A 604 -12.93 11.53 -34.79
CA ARG A 604 -13.78 10.33 -34.92
C ARG A 604 -15.11 10.54 -34.23
N ALA A 605 -16.13 9.92 -34.78
CA ALA A 605 -17.48 10.01 -34.25
C ALA A 605 -18.02 8.62 -33.92
N VAL A 606 -18.63 8.47 -32.74
CA VAL A 606 -19.30 7.27 -32.26
C VAL A 606 -20.48 7.65 -31.35
N LEU A 607 -21.69 7.19 -31.65
CA LEU A 607 -22.89 7.43 -30.83
C LEU A 607 -23.07 8.91 -30.40
N GLY A 608 -22.76 9.87 -31.29
CA GLY A 608 -22.86 11.30 -31.01
C GLY A 608 -21.65 11.92 -30.30
N LEU A 609 -20.69 11.12 -29.80
CA LEU A 609 -19.40 11.58 -29.39
C LEU A 609 -18.56 11.97 -30.60
N HIS A 610 -17.86 13.13 -30.52
CA HIS A 610 -16.86 13.54 -31.50
C HIS A 610 -15.57 13.82 -30.77
N THR A 611 -14.52 13.05 -31.05
CA THR A 611 -13.28 13.13 -30.27
C THR A 611 -12.03 12.97 -31.13
N TRP A 612 -10.90 13.52 -30.64
CA TRP A 612 -9.53 13.28 -31.08
C TRP A 612 -8.75 12.42 -30.08
N ASP A 613 -9.37 12.13 -28.92
CA ASP A 613 -8.72 11.50 -27.79
C ASP A 613 -8.37 10.04 -28.05
N GLU A 614 -7.41 9.53 -27.30
CA GLU A 614 -6.99 8.13 -27.37
C GLU A 614 -8.02 7.20 -26.72
N SER A 615 -8.59 7.62 -25.58
CA SER A 615 -9.68 6.91 -24.90
C SER A 615 -10.73 7.86 -24.37
N VAL A 616 -11.99 7.46 -24.46
CA VAL A 616 -13.10 8.19 -23.85
C VAL A 616 -14.05 7.20 -23.19
N TYR A 617 -14.35 7.47 -21.93
CA TYR A 617 -15.39 6.82 -21.16
C TYR A 617 -16.47 7.85 -20.85
N THR A 618 -17.71 7.58 -21.22
CA THR A 618 -18.78 8.57 -21.06
C THR A 618 -20.09 7.90 -20.68
N ARG A 619 -20.83 8.53 -19.77
CA ARG A 619 -22.19 8.12 -19.43
C ARG A 619 -23.13 8.56 -20.53
N VAL A 620 -24.01 7.66 -20.95
CA VAL A 620 -25.05 7.96 -21.91
C VAL A 620 -26.35 8.20 -21.15
N PRO A 621 -26.94 9.41 -21.21
CA PRO A 621 -28.15 9.71 -20.48
C PRO A 621 -29.38 8.95 -21.02
N ASN A 622 -30.25 8.50 -20.12
CA ASN A 622 -31.50 7.80 -20.49
C ASN A 622 -32.52 8.69 -21.22
N LYS A 623 -32.38 10.00 -21.13
CA LYS A 623 -33.18 11.01 -21.83
C LYS A 623 -32.31 11.70 -22.88
N PRO A 624 -32.90 12.17 -24.00
CA PRO A 624 -32.13 12.94 -24.95
C PRO A 624 -31.39 14.10 -24.28
N GLY A 625 -30.07 14.09 -24.37
CA GLY A 625 -29.17 15.05 -23.74
C GLY A 625 -27.75 14.86 -24.25
N PRO A 626 -26.82 15.75 -23.87
CA PRO A 626 -25.42 15.57 -24.18
C PRO A 626 -24.86 14.36 -23.40
N LEU A 627 -23.84 13.74 -23.97
CA LEU A 627 -23.04 12.73 -23.27
C LEU A 627 -22.32 13.38 -22.07
N GLU A 628 -22.15 12.62 -20.98
CA GLU A 628 -21.49 13.08 -19.76
C GLU A 628 -20.12 12.39 -19.68
N PRO A 629 -19.00 13.09 -20.00
CA PRO A 629 -17.68 12.49 -19.94
C PRO A 629 -17.36 12.04 -18.51
N LEU A 630 -16.86 10.82 -18.36
CA LEU A 630 -16.27 10.30 -17.14
C LEU A 630 -14.76 10.48 -17.16
N VAL A 631 -14.12 10.12 -18.27
CA VAL A 631 -12.67 10.28 -18.51
C VAL A 631 -12.43 10.49 -20.00
N GLU A 632 -11.54 11.43 -20.32
CA GLU A 632 -11.00 11.67 -21.65
C GLU A 632 -9.47 11.60 -21.54
N VAL A 633 -8.84 10.71 -22.30
CA VAL A 633 -7.38 10.55 -22.36
C VAL A 633 -6.91 11.09 -23.69
N GLU A 634 -6.21 12.22 -23.65
CA GLU A 634 -5.72 12.90 -24.84
C GLU A 634 -4.69 12.06 -25.60
N THR A 635 -4.69 12.19 -26.93
CA THR A 635 -3.62 11.59 -27.75
C THR A 635 -2.32 12.38 -27.51
N PRO A 636 -1.19 11.71 -27.18
CA PRO A 636 0.10 12.38 -27.08
C PRO A 636 0.45 13.14 -28.35
N GLU A 637 0.93 14.40 -28.22
CA GLU A 637 1.37 15.24 -29.35
C GLU A 637 2.58 14.67 -30.12
#